data_c7e460ef339cb8b0baf580a293229910
#
_entry.id   c7e460ef339cb8b0baf580a293229910
#
_cell.length_a   1.000
_cell.length_b   1.000
_cell.length_c   1.000
_cell.angle_alpha   90.00
_cell.angle_beta   90.00
_cell.angle_gamma   90.00
#
_symmetry.space_group_name_H-M   'P 1'
#
loop_
_entity.id
_entity.type
_entity.pdbx_description
1 polymer ?
#
loop_
_entity_poly.entity_id
_entity_poly.type
_entity_poly.pdbx_seq_one_letter_code
_entity_poly.pdbx_strand_id
1 'polypeptide(L)'
;MIRSARTTLALLLVAGGLSAPLGTPSAALAASGGWKACAARPVPLPAARPADPTLTDALKKRVSNWREARSTRYAGLSAAIRWDDGREVSAVSGSADKSSGRAVDTHTPFALASVSKPFTAAIALLLDACGIMPLTTRASSLVSYADVRAEATIEDLLRHEAGMSDWLTDKYTRMDWLISHPNGKVGPKTAVQNLLPRGEIGTFDYSNSSLTLVTLAAERATGVSWQQLMNELLLKPLGLKETGFGPIVDAARPHTWSGGALRPFGQRGWGPTRSVAAVLRGAGDLFSTPHDLVRFGELLWSNRLLEGSQTQLINGIANLTGLPWSYTIGTMMDRSWLGGLRTYGHTGGYSGVSTTLRRIPELGVTIAVTANGMGTTGGYADDLAINLIDLIDGAAPSSAQAIAGASGAGLTAAARANPEPFPVVTPAALLVCGDGSAASGGALGWQDLSSGGDGSEGGDWSGRATALAELPDGRLLVGGVALTRAAGVAVKGLAVRDPKSGAWSPFASLTHADGAVATVTAISVDTARQRLFVAGDFVAVATKAGRTAAKGIAMLNLKSGRWSALSGGLRGSVLVRAISLDTASGRIAVGGKFTVPGKAKGVNVGVWGAASGWAQLVTTSSSTALSGLVESVALTPSGVVHTGGHLFIGDSEAMMARWSTAAGGWSASATSSTLGDAPRALAVDAGGALIAGTGIGWYGSPLVRESALSGYGWERVGSGLTLSRRTAWISTLAQGPDGRVAVGGAFNASGSMSLQNVAIWDPANQGLTGLGSGLPAEPDALASSAHSLAYATLRLRSTAPGGTGRTCVTAWGVPAPVAPATPTLTATRSSITVRWAAASSGSTPTGWVAEARASGHATRTCVAAAPLLTCAISGLDAATKYSVRLRAYTVPAGPSPHSAAVKVTTKR
;
A
#
# COMPACT_ATOMS: atom_id res chain seq x y z
N MET A 1 65.91 12.80 -7.83
CA MET A 1 67.12 12.12 -7.31
C MET A 1 66.60 10.90 -6.53
N ILE A 2 67.21 9.75 -6.92
CA ILE A 2 67.23 8.45 -6.22
C ILE A 2 65.90 7.67 -6.21
N ARG A 3 65.56 6.77 -7.04
CA ARG A 3 66.00 5.43 -7.51
C ARG A 3 66.05 4.37 -6.40
N SER A 4 65.26 3.34 -6.68
CA SER A 4 65.49 1.87 -6.64
C SER A 4 65.14 1.20 -5.29
N ALA A 5 64.71 -0.08 -5.20
CA ALA A 5 64.87 -1.23 -6.07
C ALA A 5 63.81 -2.29 -5.75
N ARG A 6 63.62 -3.18 -6.69
CA ARG A 6 62.87 -4.45 -6.70
C ARG A 6 63.33 -5.43 -5.62
N THR A 7 62.45 -6.29 -5.14
CA THR A 7 62.77 -7.70 -4.92
C THR A 7 61.56 -8.60 -5.18
N THR A 8 61.74 -9.52 -6.10
CA THR A 8 60.85 -10.59 -6.56
C THR A 8 60.93 -11.76 -5.59
N LEU A 9 59.80 -12.38 -5.24
CA LEU A 9 59.78 -13.75 -4.76
C LEU A 9 58.66 -14.50 -5.45
N ALA A 10 59.02 -15.46 -6.29
CA ALA A 10 58.14 -16.40 -6.94
C ALA A 10 57.90 -17.61 -6.03
N LEU A 11 56.65 -18.04 -5.90
CA LEU A 11 56.33 -19.40 -5.49
C LEU A 11 55.32 -20.00 -6.46
N LEU A 12 55.75 -21.01 -7.18
CA LEU A 12 54.92 -21.90 -7.98
C LEU A 12 54.04 -22.73 -7.07
N LEU A 13 52.69 -22.79 -7.35
CA LEU A 13 51.89 -23.95 -7.06
C LEU A 13 50.99 -24.23 -8.25
N VAL A 14 51.22 -25.35 -8.87
CA VAL A 14 50.41 -25.94 -9.94
C VAL A 14 49.17 -26.57 -9.32
N ALA A 15 48.00 -26.17 -9.77
CA ALA A 15 46.80 -27.00 -9.76
C ALA A 15 45.90 -26.56 -10.90
N GLY A 16 45.71 -27.43 -11.85
CA GLY A 16 44.88 -27.20 -13.02
C GLY A 16 43.39 -27.16 -12.65
N GLY A 17 42.72 -26.14 -13.12
CA GLY A 17 41.29 -26.03 -13.17
C GLY A 17 40.94 -25.26 -14.43
N LEU A 18 40.35 -25.95 -15.40
CA LEU A 18 39.83 -25.36 -16.63
C LEU A 18 38.80 -24.28 -16.31
N SER A 19 39.20 -23.04 -16.36
CA SER A 19 38.28 -21.92 -16.53
C SER A 19 38.01 -21.75 -18.03
N ALA A 20 36.85 -22.29 -18.48
CA ALA A 20 36.33 -21.90 -19.77
C ALA A 20 36.01 -20.40 -19.75
N PRO A 21 36.37 -19.62 -20.75
CA PRO A 21 35.90 -18.23 -20.85
C PRO A 21 34.39 -18.25 -21.02
N LEU A 22 33.69 -17.46 -20.21
CA LEU A 22 32.28 -17.15 -20.42
C LEU A 22 32.14 -16.55 -21.82
N GLY A 23 31.72 -17.38 -22.75
CA GLY A 23 31.55 -17.00 -24.14
C GLY A 23 30.50 -15.90 -24.25
N THR A 24 30.87 -14.83 -24.96
CA THR A 24 29.91 -13.91 -25.57
C THR A 24 28.79 -14.72 -26.20
N PRO A 25 27.50 -14.34 -26.02
CA PRO A 25 26.39 -15.06 -26.61
C PRO A 25 26.61 -15.16 -28.11
N SER A 26 26.63 -16.38 -28.58
CA SER A 26 27.10 -16.76 -29.91
C SER A 26 26.23 -16.07 -30.96
N ALA A 27 26.80 -15.20 -31.76
CA ALA A 27 26.22 -14.70 -33.02
C ALA A 27 25.65 -15.84 -33.89
N ALA A 28 26.06 -17.07 -33.67
CA ALA A 28 25.57 -18.28 -34.33
C ALA A 28 24.15 -18.64 -33.96
N LEU A 29 23.67 -18.39 -32.69
CA LEU A 29 22.29 -18.65 -32.29
C LEU A 29 21.33 -17.63 -32.91
N ALA A 30 21.74 -16.37 -33.04
CA ALA A 30 20.97 -15.32 -33.68
C ALA A 30 20.77 -15.61 -35.20
N ALA A 31 21.79 -16.07 -35.86
CA ALA A 31 21.78 -16.37 -37.30
C ALA A 31 20.98 -17.64 -37.66
N SER A 32 20.82 -18.58 -36.74
CA SER A 32 20.11 -19.87 -36.97
C SER A 32 18.60 -19.82 -36.69
N GLY A 33 18.02 -18.67 -36.34
CA GLY A 33 16.61 -18.55 -35.98
C GLY A 33 16.30 -19.11 -34.58
N GLY A 34 17.30 -19.35 -33.74
CA GLY A 34 17.20 -19.90 -32.40
C GLY A 34 16.35 -19.07 -31.42
N TRP A 35 16.19 -17.75 -31.70
CA TRP A 35 15.31 -16.86 -30.93
C TRP A 35 13.84 -17.30 -30.90
N LYS A 36 13.36 -18.08 -31.88
CA LYS A 36 12.01 -18.62 -31.89
C LYS A 36 11.73 -19.60 -30.75
N ALA A 37 12.77 -20.23 -30.22
CA ALA A 37 12.65 -21.10 -29.05
C ALA A 37 12.25 -20.33 -27.78
N CYS A 38 12.48 -18.99 -27.75
CA CYS A 38 12.08 -18.10 -26.67
C CYS A 38 10.58 -17.75 -26.67
N ALA A 39 9.79 -18.27 -27.64
CA ALA A 39 8.36 -17.98 -27.69
C ALA A 39 7.66 -18.39 -26.39
N ALA A 40 6.76 -17.53 -25.92
CA ALA A 40 5.98 -17.76 -24.71
C ALA A 40 5.25 -19.13 -24.76
N ARG A 41 5.26 -19.83 -23.63
CA ARG A 41 4.57 -21.11 -23.43
C ARG A 41 3.62 -20.98 -22.24
N PRO A 42 2.53 -20.23 -22.38
CA PRO A 42 1.69 -19.91 -21.26
C PRO A 42 0.99 -21.13 -20.70
N VAL A 43 0.81 -21.17 -19.37
CA VAL A 43 -0.17 -22.05 -18.75
C VAL A 43 -1.55 -21.56 -19.17
N PRO A 44 -2.40 -22.43 -19.79
CA PRO A 44 -3.69 -21.99 -20.29
C PRO A 44 -4.56 -21.32 -19.24
N LEU A 45 -5.23 -20.25 -19.64
CA LEU A 45 -6.29 -19.63 -18.84
C LEU A 45 -7.55 -20.47 -18.87
N PRO A 46 -8.39 -20.43 -17.82
CA PRO A 46 -9.74 -20.94 -17.89
C PRO A 46 -10.48 -20.34 -19.08
N ALA A 47 -11.31 -21.14 -19.76
CA ALA A 47 -12.10 -20.66 -20.88
C ALA A 47 -12.93 -19.44 -20.46
N ALA A 48 -13.00 -18.43 -21.35
CA ALA A 48 -13.83 -17.27 -21.11
C ALA A 48 -15.31 -17.69 -21.04
N ARG A 49 -16.02 -17.21 -20.03
CA ARG A 49 -17.46 -17.42 -19.83
C ARG A 49 -18.13 -16.12 -19.41
N PRO A 50 -19.37 -15.86 -19.82
CA PRO A 50 -20.06 -14.64 -19.42
C PRO A 50 -20.19 -14.54 -17.91
N ALA A 51 -20.04 -13.30 -17.38
CA ALA A 51 -20.43 -13.00 -16.03
C ALA A 51 -21.96 -12.91 -15.88
N ASP A 52 -22.44 -12.77 -14.65
CA ASP A 52 -23.87 -12.59 -14.36
C ASP A 52 -24.45 -11.41 -15.16
N PRO A 53 -25.65 -11.56 -15.78
CA PRO A 53 -26.30 -10.49 -16.54
C PRO A 53 -26.48 -9.19 -15.72
N THR A 54 -26.79 -9.31 -14.42
CA THR A 54 -26.96 -8.15 -13.53
C THR A 54 -25.65 -7.36 -13.39
N LEU A 55 -24.53 -8.07 -13.30
CA LEU A 55 -23.20 -7.45 -13.28
C LEU A 55 -22.86 -6.80 -14.62
N THR A 56 -23.21 -7.46 -15.72
CA THR A 56 -23.03 -6.93 -17.08
C THR A 56 -23.77 -5.62 -17.26
N ASP A 57 -25.01 -5.54 -16.83
CA ASP A 57 -25.82 -4.31 -16.92
C ASP A 57 -25.33 -3.22 -15.96
N ALA A 58 -24.90 -3.61 -14.77
CA ALA A 58 -24.27 -2.68 -13.83
C ALA A 58 -22.98 -2.06 -14.42
N LEU A 59 -22.14 -2.87 -15.07
CA LEU A 59 -20.94 -2.40 -15.75
C LEU A 59 -21.27 -1.43 -16.88
N LYS A 60 -22.21 -1.80 -17.79
CA LYS A 60 -22.66 -0.92 -18.90
C LYS A 60 -23.13 0.41 -18.38
N LYS A 61 -23.98 0.40 -17.35
CA LYS A 61 -24.50 1.62 -16.72
C LYS A 61 -23.37 2.46 -16.08
N ARG A 62 -22.42 1.82 -15.40
CA ARG A 62 -21.30 2.52 -14.77
C ARG A 62 -20.40 3.18 -15.82
N VAL A 63 -20.05 2.45 -16.87
CA VAL A 63 -19.21 2.90 -17.98
C VAL A 63 -19.87 4.07 -18.72
N SER A 64 -21.17 3.96 -19.05
CA SER A 64 -21.90 5.05 -19.72
C SER A 64 -21.98 6.29 -18.86
N ASN A 65 -22.43 6.16 -17.62
CA ASN A 65 -22.56 7.32 -16.71
C ASN A 65 -21.21 8.02 -16.48
N TRP A 66 -20.12 7.25 -16.34
CA TRP A 66 -18.80 7.81 -16.13
C TRP A 66 -18.33 8.63 -17.34
N ARG A 67 -18.53 8.11 -18.57
CA ARG A 67 -18.19 8.80 -19.81
C ARG A 67 -19.08 10.03 -20.02
N GLU A 68 -20.39 9.92 -19.79
CA GLU A 68 -21.33 11.03 -19.96
C GLU A 68 -21.01 12.21 -19.06
N ALA A 69 -20.67 11.94 -17.80
CA ALA A 69 -20.20 12.96 -16.88
C ALA A 69 -18.88 13.64 -17.32
N ARG A 70 -18.16 13.03 -18.28
CA ARG A 70 -16.89 13.51 -18.82
C ARG A 70 -16.92 13.63 -20.36
N SER A 71 -18.07 13.93 -20.94
CA SER A 71 -18.29 13.98 -22.38
C SER A 71 -17.46 15.04 -23.11
N THR A 72 -16.95 16.04 -22.41
CA THR A 72 -16.00 17.04 -22.93
C THR A 72 -14.55 16.51 -22.98
N ARG A 73 -14.25 15.38 -22.34
CA ARG A 73 -12.90 14.81 -22.25
C ARG A 73 -12.76 13.53 -23.06
N TYR A 74 -13.80 12.69 -23.07
CA TYR A 74 -13.78 11.34 -23.65
C TYR A 74 -14.82 11.20 -24.77
N ALA A 75 -14.37 10.92 -25.99
CA ALA A 75 -15.26 10.63 -27.10
C ALA A 75 -15.89 9.23 -26.95
N GLY A 76 -15.08 8.26 -26.58
CA GLY A 76 -15.49 6.89 -26.35
C GLY A 76 -14.53 6.16 -25.42
N LEU A 77 -14.97 5.06 -24.88
CA LEU A 77 -14.19 4.17 -24.05
C LEU A 77 -14.70 2.73 -24.10
N SER A 78 -13.83 1.79 -23.76
CA SER A 78 -14.11 0.37 -23.58
C SER A 78 -13.48 -0.10 -22.29
N ALA A 79 -14.17 -0.99 -21.55
CA ALA A 79 -13.69 -1.58 -20.32
C ALA A 79 -13.97 -3.08 -20.28
N ALA A 80 -13.08 -3.86 -19.69
CA ALA A 80 -13.28 -5.28 -19.41
C ALA A 80 -12.77 -5.62 -18.00
N ILE A 81 -13.44 -6.62 -17.40
CA ILE A 81 -13.05 -7.24 -16.13
C ILE A 81 -13.03 -8.76 -16.36
N ARG A 82 -11.96 -9.42 -15.94
CA ARG A 82 -11.82 -10.85 -16.02
C ARG A 82 -11.38 -11.43 -14.67
N TRP A 83 -12.01 -12.52 -14.26
CA TRP A 83 -11.71 -13.27 -13.02
C TRP A 83 -10.89 -14.53 -13.33
N ASP A 84 -10.12 -14.98 -12.35
CA ASP A 84 -9.29 -16.20 -12.43
C ASP A 84 -10.07 -17.47 -12.72
N ASP A 85 -11.39 -17.47 -12.50
CA ASP A 85 -12.29 -18.56 -12.81
C ASP A 85 -12.83 -18.55 -14.27
N GLY A 86 -12.35 -17.61 -15.08
CA GLY A 86 -12.71 -17.43 -16.48
C GLY A 86 -13.94 -16.55 -16.72
N ARG A 87 -14.66 -16.08 -15.68
CA ARG A 87 -15.72 -15.09 -15.90
C ARG A 87 -15.14 -13.84 -16.53
N GLU A 88 -15.87 -13.29 -17.49
CA GLU A 88 -15.46 -12.05 -18.15
C GLU A 88 -16.68 -11.18 -18.46
N VAL A 89 -16.54 -9.88 -18.32
CA VAL A 89 -17.54 -8.90 -18.66
C VAL A 89 -16.89 -7.68 -19.30
N SER A 90 -17.54 -7.14 -20.33
CA SER A 90 -17.08 -5.94 -21.01
C SER A 90 -18.22 -4.94 -21.24
N ALA A 91 -17.87 -3.67 -21.35
CA ALA A 91 -18.80 -2.60 -21.67
C ALA A 91 -18.12 -1.49 -22.45
N VAL A 92 -18.89 -0.85 -23.31
CA VAL A 92 -18.42 0.24 -24.16
C VAL A 92 -19.35 1.44 -24.07
N SER A 93 -18.84 2.63 -24.38
CA SER A 93 -19.66 3.83 -24.46
C SER A 93 -19.04 4.86 -25.40
N GLY A 94 -19.87 5.54 -26.20
CA GLY A 94 -19.48 6.68 -27.01
C GLY A 94 -18.93 6.34 -28.39
N SER A 95 -18.12 7.23 -28.96
CA SER A 95 -17.65 7.19 -30.34
C SER A 95 -16.18 6.81 -30.44
N ALA A 96 -15.87 5.87 -31.31
CA ALA A 96 -14.50 5.53 -31.71
C ALA A 96 -13.89 6.63 -32.58
N ASP A 97 -14.72 7.25 -33.45
CA ASP A 97 -14.34 8.39 -34.28
C ASP A 97 -15.56 9.30 -34.49
N LYS A 98 -15.56 10.47 -33.88
CA LYS A 98 -16.64 11.45 -34.00
C LYS A 98 -16.78 12.03 -35.42
N SER A 99 -15.71 12.04 -36.23
CA SER A 99 -15.79 12.56 -37.59
C SER A 99 -16.57 11.64 -38.56
N SER A 100 -16.54 10.34 -38.31
CA SER A 100 -17.29 9.36 -39.09
C SER A 100 -18.59 8.91 -38.43
N GLY A 101 -18.83 9.31 -37.15
CA GLY A 101 -19.96 8.81 -36.36
C GLY A 101 -19.80 7.38 -35.87
N ARG A 102 -18.64 6.75 -36.08
CA ARG A 102 -18.41 5.35 -35.70
C ARG A 102 -18.43 5.18 -34.17
N ALA A 103 -19.33 4.33 -33.67
CA ALA A 103 -19.42 3.98 -32.26
C ALA A 103 -18.24 3.09 -31.82
N VAL A 104 -17.98 3.04 -30.54
CA VAL A 104 -17.10 2.03 -29.92
C VAL A 104 -17.88 0.71 -29.84
N ASP A 105 -17.22 -0.38 -30.18
CA ASP A 105 -17.64 -1.73 -29.88
C ASP A 105 -16.57 -2.46 -29.04
N THR A 106 -16.84 -3.70 -28.64
CA THR A 106 -15.94 -4.48 -27.79
C THR A 106 -14.64 -4.90 -28.47
N HIS A 107 -14.60 -4.87 -29.82
CA HIS A 107 -13.47 -5.21 -30.68
C HIS A 107 -12.72 -3.98 -31.19
N THR A 108 -13.16 -2.78 -30.84
CA THR A 108 -12.48 -1.53 -31.21
C THR A 108 -11.12 -1.45 -30.53
N PRO A 109 -9.99 -1.50 -31.27
CA PRO A 109 -8.67 -1.33 -30.67
C PRO A 109 -8.43 0.14 -30.30
N PHE A 110 -7.75 0.35 -29.18
CA PHE A 110 -7.29 1.68 -28.73
C PHE A 110 -5.76 1.69 -28.64
N ALA A 111 -5.16 2.84 -28.87
CA ALA A 111 -3.75 3.05 -28.60
C ALA A 111 -3.48 2.91 -27.08
N LEU A 112 -2.43 2.19 -26.73
CA LEU A 112 -2.13 1.80 -25.34
C LEU A 112 -1.30 2.82 -24.58
N ALA A 113 -0.57 3.69 -25.27
CA ALA A 113 0.45 4.50 -24.64
C ALA A 113 1.35 3.61 -23.74
N SER A 114 1.68 4.05 -22.53
CA SER A 114 2.63 3.34 -21.65
C SER A 114 2.19 1.94 -21.18
N VAL A 115 0.93 1.53 -21.40
CA VAL A 115 0.52 0.12 -21.20
C VAL A 115 1.24 -0.82 -22.19
N SER A 116 1.96 -0.30 -23.19
CA SER A 116 2.89 -1.08 -24.03
C SER A 116 4.12 -1.60 -23.27
N LYS A 117 4.53 -0.95 -22.17
CA LYS A 117 5.77 -1.29 -21.44
C LYS A 117 5.78 -2.70 -20.82
N PRO A 118 4.70 -3.21 -20.20
CA PRO A 118 4.63 -4.59 -19.75
C PRO A 118 4.85 -5.63 -20.87
N PHE A 119 4.41 -5.35 -22.10
CA PHE A 119 4.67 -6.22 -23.25
C PHE A 119 6.16 -6.23 -23.62
N THR A 120 6.80 -5.07 -23.58
CA THR A 120 8.25 -4.96 -23.81
C THR A 120 9.04 -5.69 -22.73
N ALA A 121 8.63 -5.55 -21.48
CA ALA A 121 9.24 -6.28 -20.37
C ALA A 121 9.08 -7.80 -20.53
N ALA A 122 7.91 -8.28 -20.93
CA ALA A 122 7.69 -9.70 -21.18
C ALA A 122 8.62 -10.26 -22.27
N ILE A 123 8.81 -9.54 -23.38
CA ILE A 123 9.76 -9.93 -24.42
C ILE A 123 11.20 -9.98 -23.89
N ALA A 124 11.62 -8.96 -23.12
CA ALA A 124 12.97 -8.93 -22.55
C ALA A 124 13.20 -10.11 -21.59
N LEU A 125 12.21 -10.43 -20.75
CA LEU A 125 12.27 -11.57 -19.83
C LEU A 125 12.27 -12.93 -20.55
N LEU A 126 11.56 -13.07 -21.67
CA LEU A 126 11.62 -14.27 -22.51
C LEU A 126 13.00 -14.43 -23.17
N LEU A 127 13.62 -13.35 -23.64
CA LEU A 127 14.97 -13.38 -24.21
C LEU A 127 16.04 -13.62 -23.15
N ASP A 128 15.84 -13.16 -21.93
CA ASP A 128 16.66 -13.45 -20.76
C ASP A 128 16.61 -14.95 -20.41
N ALA A 129 15.38 -15.49 -20.29
CA ALA A 129 15.15 -16.89 -19.93
C ALA A 129 15.84 -17.89 -20.89
N CYS A 130 15.97 -17.54 -22.17
CA CYS A 130 16.65 -18.39 -23.15
C CYS A 130 18.10 -17.97 -23.42
N GLY A 131 18.66 -17.05 -22.64
CA GLY A 131 20.07 -16.65 -22.67
C GLY A 131 20.50 -15.82 -23.89
N ILE A 132 19.54 -15.29 -24.67
CA ILE A 132 19.85 -14.47 -25.86
C ILE A 132 20.18 -13.03 -25.48
N MET A 133 19.43 -12.47 -24.51
CA MET A 133 19.65 -11.13 -23.98
C MET A 133 19.48 -11.14 -22.46
N PRO A 134 20.47 -11.64 -21.72
CA PRO A 134 20.45 -11.60 -20.26
C PRO A 134 20.20 -10.19 -19.73
N LEU A 135 19.38 -10.03 -18.71
CA LEU A 135 19.06 -8.72 -18.13
C LEU A 135 20.30 -7.99 -17.59
N THR A 136 21.33 -8.73 -17.18
CA THR A 136 22.63 -8.21 -16.73
C THR A 136 23.51 -7.70 -17.87
N THR A 137 23.09 -7.88 -19.12
CA THR A 137 23.86 -7.41 -20.28
C THR A 137 23.91 -5.88 -20.28
N ARG A 138 25.13 -5.33 -20.41
CA ARG A 138 25.28 -3.88 -20.56
C ARG A 138 24.69 -3.43 -21.89
N ALA A 139 23.77 -2.47 -21.84
CA ALA A 139 23.10 -1.97 -23.03
C ALA A 139 24.11 -1.44 -24.08
N SER A 140 25.22 -0.81 -23.65
CA SER A 140 26.31 -0.31 -24.49
C SER A 140 27.01 -1.38 -25.32
N SER A 141 26.99 -2.67 -24.92
CA SER A 141 27.54 -3.77 -25.67
C SER A 141 26.69 -4.19 -26.87
N LEU A 142 25.38 -3.88 -26.84
CA LEU A 142 24.44 -4.20 -27.91
C LEU A 142 24.20 -3.01 -28.85
N VAL A 143 24.10 -1.81 -28.28
CA VAL A 143 23.78 -0.58 -29.01
C VAL A 143 24.75 0.53 -28.63
N SER A 144 25.44 1.07 -29.63
CA SER A 144 26.42 2.14 -29.44
C SER A 144 25.78 3.49 -29.69
N TYR A 145 25.32 4.14 -28.59
CA TYR A 145 24.93 5.55 -28.58
C TYR A 145 25.77 6.27 -27.53
N ALA A 146 26.29 7.45 -27.87
CA ALA A 146 27.23 8.18 -27.02
C ALA A 146 26.68 8.52 -25.64
N ASP A 147 25.36 8.58 -25.56
CA ASP A 147 24.63 9.05 -24.38
C ASP A 147 24.13 7.91 -23.46
N VAL A 148 24.40 6.64 -23.83
CA VAL A 148 24.08 5.49 -22.97
C VAL A 148 25.19 5.31 -21.96
N ARG A 149 24.87 5.33 -20.68
CA ARG A 149 25.85 5.03 -19.64
C ARG A 149 26.43 3.63 -19.87
N ALA A 150 27.75 3.54 -19.90
CA ALA A 150 28.47 2.31 -20.29
C ALA A 150 28.13 1.11 -19.38
N GLU A 151 27.83 1.39 -18.10
CA GLU A 151 27.54 0.39 -17.07
C GLU A 151 26.06 -0.02 -17.01
N ALA A 152 25.14 0.77 -17.58
CA ALA A 152 23.71 0.51 -17.51
C ALA A 152 23.35 -0.82 -18.20
N THR A 153 22.61 -1.65 -17.49
CA THR A 153 22.16 -2.97 -17.95
C THR A 153 20.77 -2.90 -18.58
N ILE A 154 20.34 -3.97 -19.23
CA ILE A 154 18.97 -4.11 -19.75
C ILE A 154 17.96 -4.04 -18.57
N GLU A 155 18.30 -4.58 -17.39
CA GLU A 155 17.48 -4.48 -16.19
C GLU A 155 17.29 -3.01 -15.75
N ASP A 156 18.37 -2.24 -15.66
CA ASP A 156 18.32 -0.84 -15.28
C ASP A 156 17.43 -0.02 -16.22
N LEU A 157 17.46 -0.31 -17.53
CA LEU A 157 16.59 0.32 -18.51
C LEU A 157 15.11 -0.01 -18.27
N LEU A 158 14.79 -1.29 -17.99
CA LEU A 158 13.44 -1.76 -17.75
C LEU A 158 12.87 -1.27 -16.41
N ARG A 159 13.74 -0.96 -15.46
CA ARG A 159 13.39 -0.42 -14.15
C ARG A 159 13.35 1.12 -14.11
N HIS A 160 13.74 1.77 -15.23
CA HIS A 160 13.94 3.23 -15.28
C HIS A 160 15.03 3.73 -14.32
N GLU A 161 16.08 2.94 -14.13
CA GLU A 161 17.21 3.21 -13.22
C GLU A 161 18.55 3.39 -13.96
N ALA A 162 18.52 3.55 -15.27
CA ALA A 162 19.73 3.67 -16.09
C ALA A 162 20.42 5.06 -16.02
N GLY A 163 19.93 5.99 -15.21
CA GLY A 163 20.48 7.33 -15.05
C GLY A 163 20.45 8.15 -16.35
N MET A 164 19.42 7.99 -17.16
CA MET A 164 19.28 8.62 -18.48
C MET A 164 18.04 9.49 -18.55
N SER A 165 18.14 10.61 -19.26
CA SER A 165 16.99 11.49 -19.54
C SER A 165 15.98 10.82 -20.50
N ASP A 166 14.82 11.42 -20.63
CA ASP A 166 13.78 11.02 -21.57
C ASP A 166 13.67 12.04 -22.70
N TRP A 167 13.97 11.62 -23.94
CA TRP A 167 13.91 12.49 -25.10
C TRP A 167 12.57 13.23 -25.24
N LEU A 168 11.45 12.57 -24.89
CA LEU A 168 10.11 13.13 -25.05
C LEU A 168 9.80 14.19 -23.97
N THR A 169 10.20 13.97 -22.74
CA THR A 169 9.84 14.85 -21.59
C THR A 169 10.81 16.00 -21.39
N ASP A 170 12.04 15.88 -21.90
CA ASP A 170 13.03 16.95 -21.81
C ASP A 170 12.57 18.27 -22.46
N LYS A 171 11.64 18.20 -23.44
CA LYS A 171 10.95 19.35 -24.01
C LYS A 171 9.51 18.98 -24.34
N TYR A 172 8.55 19.47 -23.58
CA TYR A 172 7.10 19.23 -23.81
C TYR A 172 6.63 19.54 -25.23
N THR A 173 7.27 20.49 -25.91
CA THR A 173 6.98 20.82 -27.30
C THR A 173 7.27 19.69 -28.29
N ARG A 174 8.00 18.65 -27.91
CA ARG A 174 8.32 17.53 -28.82
C ARG A 174 7.12 16.64 -29.13
N MET A 175 6.19 16.44 -28.19
CA MET A 175 4.93 15.73 -28.48
C MET A 175 4.09 16.48 -29.51
N ASP A 176 3.90 17.77 -29.34
CA ASP A 176 3.14 18.61 -30.28
C ASP A 176 3.81 18.65 -31.66
N TRP A 177 5.15 18.68 -31.66
CA TRP A 177 5.91 18.60 -32.91
C TRP A 177 5.68 17.25 -33.62
N LEU A 178 5.74 16.11 -32.92
CA LEU A 178 5.47 14.77 -33.48
C LEU A 178 4.03 14.64 -34.01
N ILE A 179 3.08 15.29 -33.37
CA ILE A 179 1.67 15.30 -33.79
C ILE A 179 1.50 16.13 -35.03
N SER A 180 2.13 17.30 -35.10
CA SER A 180 2.04 18.22 -36.27
C SER A 180 2.88 17.72 -37.47
N HIS A 181 3.82 16.80 -37.26
CA HIS A 181 4.66 16.20 -38.30
C HIS A 181 4.43 14.67 -38.38
N PRO A 182 3.22 14.24 -38.80
CA PRO A 182 2.79 12.83 -38.69
C PRO A 182 3.64 11.85 -39.50
N ASN A 183 4.29 12.30 -40.57
CA ASN A 183 5.20 11.53 -41.42
C ASN A 183 6.64 12.05 -41.36
N GLY A 184 7.03 12.68 -40.25
CA GLY A 184 8.40 13.13 -40.03
C GLY A 184 9.42 11.99 -40.17
N LYS A 185 10.64 12.31 -40.64
CA LYS A 185 11.74 11.34 -40.70
C LYS A 185 12.32 11.08 -39.31
N VAL A 186 11.51 10.50 -38.47
CA VAL A 186 11.87 10.12 -37.08
C VAL A 186 11.73 8.61 -36.88
N GLY A 187 12.50 8.08 -35.99
CA GLY A 187 12.50 6.64 -35.67
C GLY A 187 12.95 6.40 -34.24
N PRO A 188 13.06 5.14 -33.83
CA PRO A 188 13.48 4.80 -32.46
C PRO A 188 14.85 5.37 -32.11
N LYS A 189 15.76 5.49 -33.08
CA LYS A 189 17.06 6.14 -32.89
C LYS A 189 16.93 7.60 -32.45
N THR A 190 15.89 8.32 -32.92
CA THR A 190 15.64 9.71 -32.53
C THR A 190 15.38 9.81 -31.02
N ALA A 191 14.71 8.81 -30.43
CA ALA A 191 14.39 8.78 -29.00
C ALA A 191 15.57 8.47 -28.09
N VAL A 192 16.70 8.01 -28.64
CA VAL A 192 17.87 7.55 -27.89
C VAL A 192 19.17 8.27 -28.24
N GLN A 193 19.08 9.21 -29.20
CA GLN A 193 20.19 10.10 -29.56
C GLN A 193 20.12 11.42 -28.79
N ASN A 194 21.27 11.94 -28.36
CA ASN A 194 21.37 13.22 -27.62
C ASN A 194 20.61 13.19 -26.27
N LEU A 195 20.58 12.04 -25.60
CA LEU A 195 20.11 11.94 -24.23
C LEU A 195 21.19 12.50 -23.30
N LEU A 196 20.78 13.16 -22.25
CA LEU A 196 21.69 13.67 -21.24
C LEU A 196 21.77 12.68 -20.07
N PRO A 197 22.96 12.47 -19.46
CA PRO A 197 23.04 11.78 -18.18
C PRO A 197 22.17 12.49 -17.17
N ARG A 198 21.33 11.75 -16.45
CA ARG A 198 20.40 12.29 -15.46
C ARG A 198 20.35 11.38 -14.24
N GLY A 199 20.97 11.81 -13.17
CA GLY A 199 21.06 11.04 -11.93
C GLY A 199 22.09 9.90 -12.00
N GLU A 200 22.12 9.10 -10.94
CA GLU A 200 22.98 7.93 -10.80
C GLU A 200 22.24 6.67 -11.28
N ILE A 201 22.98 5.67 -11.78
CA ILE A 201 22.43 4.33 -12.05
C ILE A 201 21.89 3.75 -10.73
N GLY A 202 20.73 3.11 -10.77
CA GLY A 202 20.02 2.62 -9.59
C GLY A 202 19.06 3.66 -8.97
N THR A 203 18.98 4.88 -9.53
CA THR A 203 17.98 5.88 -9.15
C THR A 203 16.84 5.88 -10.16
N PHE A 204 15.60 5.77 -9.67
CA PHE A 204 14.43 5.77 -10.55
C PHE A 204 14.25 7.15 -11.21
N ASP A 205 14.25 7.18 -12.53
CA ASP A 205 13.85 8.32 -13.36
C ASP A 205 13.11 7.79 -14.60
N TYR A 206 11.79 7.99 -14.63
CA TYR A 206 10.92 7.42 -15.67
C TYR A 206 11.32 7.92 -17.06
N SER A 207 11.74 7.00 -17.96
CA SER A 207 12.20 7.31 -19.30
C SER A 207 11.59 6.40 -20.35
N ASN A 208 10.84 6.98 -21.30
CA ASN A 208 10.36 6.26 -22.49
C ASN A 208 11.53 5.83 -23.36
N SER A 209 12.58 6.64 -23.41
CA SER A 209 13.81 6.35 -24.18
C SER A 209 14.49 5.07 -23.71
N SER A 210 14.46 4.75 -22.42
CA SER A 210 15.00 3.51 -21.86
C SER A 210 14.32 2.29 -22.49
N LEU A 211 12.99 2.27 -22.62
CA LEU A 211 12.26 1.16 -23.21
C LEU A 211 12.48 1.07 -24.73
N THR A 212 12.58 2.22 -25.41
CA THR A 212 12.95 2.24 -26.83
C THR A 212 14.34 1.65 -27.05
N LEU A 213 15.27 1.93 -26.15
CA LEU A 213 16.63 1.35 -26.19
C LEU A 213 16.61 -0.17 -26.00
N VAL A 214 15.78 -0.70 -25.10
CA VAL A 214 15.56 -2.15 -24.93
C VAL A 214 15.13 -2.80 -26.25
N THR A 215 14.23 -2.15 -27.02
CA THR A 215 13.81 -2.72 -28.31
C THR A 215 14.93 -2.78 -29.33
N LEU A 216 15.80 -1.76 -29.36
CA LEU A 216 16.98 -1.73 -30.23
C LEU A 216 18.01 -2.78 -29.82
N ALA A 217 18.20 -2.99 -28.52
CA ALA A 217 19.08 -4.04 -27.99
C ALA A 217 18.55 -5.43 -28.36
N ALA A 218 17.24 -5.66 -28.24
CA ALA A 218 16.60 -6.92 -28.63
C ALA A 218 16.76 -7.21 -30.15
N GLU A 219 16.55 -6.19 -31.00
CA GLU A 219 16.79 -6.32 -32.44
C GLU A 219 18.26 -6.66 -32.73
N ARG A 220 19.19 -6.04 -32.02
CA ARG A 220 20.63 -6.30 -32.19
C ARG A 220 21.02 -7.72 -31.73
N ALA A 221 20.45 -8.17 -30.61
CA ALA A 221 20.73 -9.50 -30.04
C ALA A 221 20.16 -10.63 -30.91
N THR A 222 19.03 -10.41 -31.57
CA THR A 222 18.30 -11.45 -32.32
C THR A 222 18.45 -11.37 -33.83
N GLY A 223 18.82 -10.22 -34.37
CA GLY A 223 18.91 -9.96 -35.81
C GLY A 223 17.56 -9.76 -36.52
N VAL A 224 16.44 -9.65 -35.76
CA VAL A 224 15.08 -9.48 -36.33
C VAL A 224 14.40 -8.24 -35.80
N SER A 225 13.37 -7.78 -36.52
CA SER A 225 12.66 -6.55 -36.14
C SER A 225 11.88 -6.71 -34.86
N TRP A 226 11.75 -5.61 -34.12
CA TRP A 226 10.94 -5.55 -32.89
C TRP A 226 9.51 -6.07 -33.08
N GLN A 227 8.87 -5.67 -34.17
CA GLN A 227 7.52 -6.12 -34.52
C GLN A 227 7.46 -7.63 -34.71
N GLN A 228 8.47 -8.21 -35.34
CA GLN A 228 8.55 -9.66 -35.52
C GLN A 228 8.74 -10.38 -34.19
N LEU A 229 9.64 -9.88 -33.31
CA LEU A 229 9.81 -10.42 -31.95
C LEU A 229 8.51 -10.38 -31.18
N MET A 230 7.81 -9.24 -31.14
CA MET A 230 6.53 -9.11 -30.46
C MET A 230 5.49 -10.12 -30.96
N ASN A 231 5.34 -10.20 -32.26
CA ASN A 231 4.36 -11.11 -32.87
C ASN A 231 4.68 -12.57 -32.60
N GLU A 232 5.91 -13.02 -32.84
CA GLU A 232 6.27 -14.44 -32.79
C GLU A 232 6.52 -14.94 -31.35
N LEU A 233 7.07 -14.09 -30.47
CA LEU A 233 7.39 -14.51 -29.10
C LEU A 233 6.21 -14.33 -28.14
N LEU A 234 5.31 -13.40 -28.42
CA LEU A 234 4.28 -13.03 -27.45
C LEU A 234 2.85 -13.05 -28.01
N LEU A 235 2.52 -12.22 -29.03
CA LEU A 235 1.13 -12.04 -29.42
C LEU A 235 0.51 -13.30 -29.99
N LYS A 236 1.17 -13.99 -30.93
CA LYS A 236 0.70 -15.26 -31.50
C LYS A 236 0.59 -16.37 -30.46
N PRO A 237 1.64 -16.67 -29.66
CA PRO A 237 1.56 -17.71 -28.62
C PRO A 237 0.44 -17.48 -27.59
N LEU A 238 0.16 -16.21 -27.25
CA LEU A 238 -0.90 -15.88 -26.30
C LEU A 238 -2.29 -15.75 -26.94
N GLY A 239 -2.36 -15.79 -28.26
CA GLY A 239 -3.62 -15.63 -29.01
C GLY A 239 -4.25 -14.24 -28.88
N LEU A 240 -3.42 -13.19 -28.71
CA LEU A 240 -3.83 -11.79 -28.61
C LEU A 240 -4.04 -11.23 -30.04
N LYS A 241 -5.18 -11.54 -30.63
CA LYS A 241 -5.45 -11.26 -32.05
C LYS A 241 -5.82 -9.80 -32.34
N GLU A 242 -6.26 -9.09 -31.33
CA GLU A 242 -6.70 -7.69 -31.40
C GLU A 242 -5.62 -6.72 -30.88
N THR A 243 -4.40 -7.24 -30.66
CA THR A 243 -3.22 -6.49 -30.21
C THR A 243 -2.20 -6.42 -31.32
N GLY A 244 -1.63 -5.22 -31.56
CA GLY A 244 -0.62 -5.05 -32.61
C GLY A 244 -0.14 -3.63 -32.77
N PHE A 245 0.53 -3.40 -33.90
CA PHE A 245 1.11 -2.10 -34.27
C PHE A 245 0.28 -1.39 -35.34
N GLY A 246 0.32 -0.05 -35.32
CA GLY A 246 -0.30 0.72 -36.39
C GLY A 246 0.36 0.53 -37.76
N PRO A 247 -0.34 0.80 -38.87
CA PRO A 247 -1.67 1.41 -38.91
C PRO A 247 -2.80 0.39 -38.69
N ILE A 248 -3.70 0.67 -37.75
CA ILE A 248 -4.95 -0.08 -37.53
C ILE A 248 -6.12 0.83 -37.90
N VAL A 249 -6.68 0.65 -39.10
CA VAL A 249 -7.65 1.60 -39.68
C VAL A 249 -8.89 1.76 -38.83
N ASP A 250 -9.32 0.66 -38.18
CA ASP A 250 -10.52 0.63 -37.33
C ASP A 250 -10.21 0.86 -35.84
N ALA A 251 -9.00 1.34 -35.51
CA ALA A 251 -8.72 1.79 -34.16
C ALA A 251 -9.50 3.06 -33.81
N ALA A 252 -9.73 3.25 -32.51
CA ALA A 252 -10.28 4.48 -31.99
C ALA A 252 -9.31 5.65 -32.23
N ARG A 253 -9.84 6.76 -32.81
CA ARG A 253 -9.02 7.95 -33.04
C ARG A 253 -8.85 8.73 -31.73
N PRO A 254 -7.66 9.28 -31.46
CA PRO A 254 -7.47 10.25 -30.38
C PRO A 254 -8.37 11.48 -30.58
N HIS A 255 -8.92 12.02 -29.47
CA HIS A 255 -9.74 13.23 -29.47
C HIS A 255 -9.21 14.25 -28.48
N THR A 256 -9.35 15.52 -28.80
CA THR A 256 -9.02 16.65 -27.94
C THR A 256 -10.13 17.71 -27.98
N TRP A 257 -10.27 18.47 -26.89
CA TRP A 257 -11.21 19.57 -26.82
C TRP A 257 -10.65 20.77 -27.57
N SER A 258 -11.32 21.19 -28.60
CA SER A 258 -10.91 22.32 -29.45
C SER A 258 -12.11 23.00 -30.04
N GLY A 259 -12.14 24.34 -29.98
CA GLY A 259 -13.24 25.17 -30.58
C GLY A 259 -14.61 24.82 -29.99
N GLY A 260 -14.72 24.57 -28.66
CA GLY A 260 -15.99 24.28 -27.98
C GLY A 260 -16.54 22.86 -28.21
N ALA A 261 -15.78 21.98 -28.85
CA ALA A 261 -16.19 20.60 -29.11
C ALA A 261 -15.02 19.61 -28.99
N LEU A 262 -15.33 18.34 -28.70
CA LEU A 262 -14.38 17.25 -28.73
C LEU A 262 -14.17 16.78 -30.17
N ARG A 263 -12.98 16.98 -30.71
CA ARG A 263 -12.63 16.74 -32.13
C ARG A 263 -11.54 15.66 -32.24
N PRO A 264 -11.65 14.76 -33.23
CA PRO A 264 -10.56 13.82 -33.52
C PRO A 264 -9.36 14.56 -34.08
N PHE A 265 -8.16 14.08 -33.78
CA PHE A 265 -6.91 14.62 -34.32
C PHE A 265 -5.94 13.49 -34.67
N GLY A 266 -4.77 13.87 -35.13
CA GLY A 266 -3.74 12.94 -35.52
C GLY A 266 -4.03 12.18 -36.84
N GLN A 267 -3.22 11.17 -37.09
CA GLN A 267 -3.27 10.34 -38.30
C GLN A 267 -4.12 9.10 -38.06
N ARG A 268 -5.07 8.83 -38.99
CA ARG A 268 -5.96 7.66 -38.86
C ARG A 268 -5.16 6.35 -38.81
N GLY A 269 -5.53 5.48 -37.90
CA GLY A 269 -4.86 4.19 -37.68
C GLY A 269 -3.57 4.28 -36.84
N TRP A 270 -3.17 5.48 -36.46
CA TRP A 270 -2.04 5.75 -35.59
C TRP A 270 -2.49 6.49 -34.35
N GLY A 271 -1.87 6.21 -33.27
CA GLY A 271 -2.27 6.85 -32.00
C GLY A 271 -1.10 7.64 -31.38
N PRO A 272 -1.05 8.98 -31.53
CA PRO A 272 -1.82 9.83 -32.43
C PRO A 272 -1.26 9.92 -33.86
N THR A 273 0.07 9.64 -34.08
CA THR A 273 0.69 9.69 -35.40
C THR A 273 1.76 8.60 -35.56
N ARG A 274 2.14 8.31 -36.80
CA ARG A 274 3.27 7.41 -37.10
C ARG A 274 4.56 7.91 -36.45
N SER A 275 4.79 9.20 -36.43
CA SER A 275 5.98 9.80 -35.80
C SER A 275 6.01 9.53 -34.30
N VAL A 276 4.86 9.63 -33.60
CA VAL A 276 4.74 9.30 -32.16
C VAL A 276 5.02 7.81 -31.92
N ALA A 277 4.39 6.92 -32.69
CA ALA A 277 4.60 5.48 -32.57
C ALA A 277 6.06 5.08 -32.85
N ALA A 278 6.71 5.71 -33.84
CA ALA A 278 8.11 5.43 -34.16
C ALA A 278 9.09 5.81 -33.03
N VAL A 279 8.85 6.92 -32.36
CA VAL A 279 9.69 7.43 -31.25
C VAL A 279 9.41 6.67 -29.95
N LEU A 280 8.14 6.34 -29.69
CA LEU A 280 7.72 5.59 -28.49
C LEU A 280 7.76 4.07 -28.67
N ARG A 281 8.53 3.56 -29.61
CA ARG A 281 8.64 2.12 -29.89
C ARG A 281 8.99 1.33 -28.61
N GLY A 282 8.14 0.35 -28.26
CA GLY A 282 8.21 -0.43 -27.03
C GLY A 282 7.79 0.31 -25.77
N ALA A 283 7.67 1.64 -25.82
CA ALA A 283 7.24 2.45 -24.69
C ALA A 283 5.76 2.89 -24.79
N GLY A 284 5.17 2.89 -26.01
CA GLY A 284 3.83 3.42 -26.19
C GLY A 284 3.25 3.27 -27.59
N ASP A 285 3.66 2.30 -28.39
CA ASP A 285 3.36 2.13 -29.81
C ASP A 285 2.32 1.04 -30.15
N LEU A 286 1.84 0.29 -29.12
CA LEU A 286 0.86 -0.76 -29.31
C LEU A 286 -0.58 -0.25 -29.30
N PHE A 287 -1.45 -1.02 -29.96
CA PHE A 287 -2.90 -0.95 -29.87
C PHE A 287 -3.42 -2.27 -29.31
N SER A 288 -4.55 -2.23 -28.60
CA SER A 288 -5.24 -3.42 -28.12
C SER A 288 -6.70 -3.12 -27.76
N THR A 289 -7.43 -4.18 -27.45
CA THR A 289 -8.76 -4.12 -26.82
C THR A 289 -8.67 -4.44 -25.34
N PRO A 290 -9.60 -4.00 -24.50
CA PRO A 290 -9.65 -4.43 -23.09
C PRO A 290 -9.75 -5.95 -22.93
N HIS A 291 -10.37 -6.66 -23.85
CA HIS A 291 -10.44 -8.12 -23.86
C HIS A 291 -9.04 -8.77 -23.90
N ASP A 292 -8.22 -8.40 -24.89
CA ASP A 292 -6.84 -8.91 -24.99
C ASP A 292 -5.98 -8.45 -23.79
N LEU A 293 -6.20 -7.22 -23.31
CA LEU A 293 -5.46 -6.67 -22.18
C LEU A 293 -5.71 -7.45 -20.87
N VAL A 294 -6.97 -7.79 -20.55
CA VAL A 294 -7.24 -8.53 -19.30
C VAL A 294 -6.67 -9.93 -19.34
N ARG A 295 -6.64 -10.58 -20.52
CA ARG A 295 -6.00 -11.88 -20.73
C ARG A 295 -4.48 -11.80 -20.60
N PHE A 296 -3.88 -10.78 -21.21
CA PHE A 296 -2.44 -10.54 -21.10
C PHE A 296 -2.04 -10.28 -19.64
N GLY A 297 -2.75 -9.40 -18.95
CA GLY A 297 -2.46 -9.06 -17.56
C GLY A 297 -2.64 -10.24 -16.61
N GLU A 298 -3.68 -11.07 -16.81
CA GLU A 298 -3.86 -12.30 -16.05
C GLU A 298 -2.68 -13.26 -16.28
N LEU A 299 -2.29 -13.51 -17.54
CA LEU A 299 -1.15 -14.38 -17.86
C LEU A 299 0.15 -13.88 -17.24
N LEU A 300 0.43 -12.57 -17.38
CA LEU A 300 1.70 -11.98 -16.96
C LEU A 300 1.88 -11.99 -15.44
N TRP A 301 0.85 -11.56 -14.69
CA TRP A 301 0.98 -11.35 -13.24
C TRP A 301 0.38 -12.47 -12.36
N SER A 302 -0.09 -13.57 -12.96
CA SER A 302 -0.54 -14.76 -12.23
C SER A 302 0.38 -15.97 -12.38
N ASN A 303 1.66 -15.75 -12.75
CA ASN A 303 2.67 -16.79 -12.93
C ASN A 303 2.32 -17.81 -14.02
N ARG A 304 1.61 -17.38 -15.06
CA ARG A 304 1.17 -18.25 -16.18
C ARG A 304 1.94 -18.02 -17.49
N LEU A 305 2.65 -16.90 -17.58
CA LEU A 305 3.43 -16.54 -18.76
C LEU A 305 4.93 -16.79 -18.57
N LEU A 306 5.43 -16.47 -17.41
CA LEU A 306 6.84 -16.51 -17.04
C LEU A 306 7.04 -17.54 -15.92
N GLU A 307 8.18 -18.20 -15.90
CA GLU A 307 8.54 -19.21 -14.91
C GLU A 307 9.74 -18.77 -14.06
N GLY A 308 9.87 -19.35 -12.86
CA GLY A 308 11.04 -19.20 -12.01
C GLY A 308 11.40 -17.76 -11.66
N SER A 309 12.66 -17.37 -11.92
CA SER A 309 13.21 -16.06 -11.57
C SER A 309 12.56 -14.91 -12.33
N GLN A 310 12.13 -15.08 -13.57
CA GLN A 310 11.50 -14.04 -14.38
C GLN A 310 10.16 -13.59 -13.79
N THR A 311 9.37 -14.54 -13.28
CA THR A 311 8.15 -14.21 -12.54
C THR A 311 8.46 -13.40 -11.28
N GLN A 312 9.55 -13.73 -10.57
CA GLN A 312 9.96 -12.98 -9.39
C GLN A 312 10.41 -11.56 -9.73
N LEU A 313 11.06 -11.37 -10.87
CA LEU A 313 11.48 -10.05 -11.32
C LEU A 313 10.29 -9.12 -11.61
N ILE A 314 9.26 -9.62 -12.29
CA ILE A 314 8.10 -8.79 -12.64
C ILE A 314 7.13 -8.57 -11.47
N ASN A 315 7.02 -9.55 -10.56
CA ASN A 315 6.16 -9.53 -9.38
C ASN A 315 6.92 -9.20 -8.08
N GLY A 316 8.23 -8.99 -8.19
CA GLY A 316 9.14 -8.88 -7.07
C GLY A 316 9.15 -7.51 -6.39
N ILE A 317 10.29 -7.22 -5.75
CA ILE A 317 10.47 -5.96 -5.04
C ILE A 317 10.56 -4.84 -6.06
N ALA A 318 9.54 -3.98 -6.03
CA ALA A 318 9.53 -2.79 -6.83
C ALA A 318 10.44 -1.73 -6.21
N ASN A 319 11.11 -0.99 -7.06
CA ASN A 319 11.84 0.19 -6.65
C ASN A 319 10.86 1.26 -6.18
N LEU A 320 11.26 1.97 -5.15
CA LEU A 320 10.50 3.09 -4.64
C LEU A 320 10.73 4.27 -5.56
N THR A 321 9.69 4.63 -6.30
CA THR A 321 9.76 5.70 -7.30
C THR A 321 9.59 7.09 -6.69
N GLY A 322 9.28 7.15 -5.38
CA GLY A 322 8.82 8.39 -4.75
C GLY A 322 7.41 8.81 -5.18
N LEU A 323 6.74 8.01 -6.00
CA LEU A 323 5.37 8.16 -6.45
C LEU A 323 4.44 7.26 -5.61
N PRO A 324 3.11 7.44 -5.69
CA PRO A 324 2.16 6.57 -4.98
C PRO A 324 2.25 5.09 -5.40
N TRP A 325 3.01 4.80 -6.43
CA TRP A 325 3.27 3.47 -6.95
C TRP A 325 4.79 3.21 -6.98
N SER A 326 5.15 1.96 -6.86
CA SER A 326 6.52 1.47 -7.08
C SER A 326 6.64 0.87 -8.47
N TYR A 327 7.86 0.70 -8.98
CA TYR A 327 8.10 0.19 -10.31
C TYR A 327 8.99 -1.05 -10.27
N THR A 328 8.58 -2.10 -10.96
CA THR A 328 9.41 -3.28 -11.21
C THR A 328 9.89 -3.27 -12.66
N ILE A 329 10.15 -4.41 -13.24
CA ILE A 329 10.47 -4.54 -14.66
C ILE A 329 9.22 -4.25 -15.50
N GLY A 330 9.15 -3.06 -16.09
CA GLY A 330 8.05 -2.64 -16.96
C GLY A 330 6.66 -2.59 -16.31
N THR A 331 6.57 -2.66 -14.99
CA THR A 331 5.31 -2.81 -14.24
C THR A 331 5.23 -1.80 -13.10
N MET A 332 4.14 -1.06 -13.05
CA MET A 332 3.73 -0.30 -11.87
C MET A 332 3.12 -1.25 -10.83
N MET A 333 3.58 -1.16 -9.60
CA MET A 333 2.98 -1.86 -8.48
C MET A 333 2.45 -0.84 -7.47
N ASP A 334 1.17 -0.93 -7.16
CA ASP A 334 0.51 -0.03 -6.25
C ASP A 334 -0.21 -0.79 -5.13
N ARG A 335 -0.20 -0.21 -3.94
CA ARG A 335 -0.93 -0.69 -2.76
C ARG A 335 -1.89 0.34 -2.20
N SER A 336 -1.74 1.59 -2.59
CA SER A 336 -2.50 2.70 -2.01
C SER A 336 -3.89 2.85 -2.62
N TRP A 337 -4.04 2.53 -3.89
CA TRP A 337 -5.23 2.77 -4.68
C TRP A 337 -6.46 1.99 -4.23
N LEU A 338 -6.26 0.79 -3.69
CA LEU A 338 -7.33 -0.16 -3.39
C LEU A 338 -7.35 -0.59 -1.92
N GLY A 339 -7.13 0.33 -1.02
CA GLY A 339 -7.25 0.00 0.40
C GLY A 339 -6.19 -0.93 0.94
N GLY A 340 -4.99 -0.91 0.34
CA GLY A 340 -3.91 -1.80 0.70
C GLY A 340 -3.87 -3.10 -0.12
N LEU A 341 -4.82 -3.31 -1.03
CA LEU A 341 -4.73 -4.39 -2.02
C LEU A 341 -3.56 -4.12 -2.97
N ARG A 342 -2.83 -5.17 -3.30
CA ARG A 342 -1.73 -5.07 -4.24
C ARG A 342 -2.27 -5.04 -5.66
N THR A 343 -1.83 -4.06 -6.45
CA THR A 343 -2.08 -4.09 -7.89
C THR A 343 -0.78 -4.22 -8.65
N TYR A 344 -0.82 -4.95 -9.74
CA TYR A 344 0.20 -4.96 -10.79
C TYR A 344 -0.41 -4.38 -12.05
N GLY A 345 0.32 -3.58 -12.79
CA GLY A 345 -0.22 -3.04 -14.01
C GLY A 345 0.59 -1.90 -14.58
N HIS A 346 -0.06 -1.11 -15.40
CA HIS A 346 0.47 0.13 -15.91
C HIS A 346 -0.66 1.06 -16.34
N THR A 347 -0.48 2.36 -16.15
CA THR A 347 -1.31 3.39 -16.79
C THR A 347 -0.68 3.80 -18.11
N GLY A 348 -1.48 4.33 -19.01
CA GLY A 348 -1.00 4.88 -20.28
C GLY A 348 -1.71 6.17 -20.63
N GLY A 349 -0.95 7.17 -21.10
CA GLY A 349 -1.52 8.43 -21.51
C GLY A 349 -0.59 9.23 -22.39
N TYR A 350 -1.14 9.82 -23.39
CA TYR A 350 -0.63 10.98 -24.15
C TYR A 350 -1.81 11.68 -24.82
N SER A 351 -1.59 12.81 -25.50
CA SER A 351 -2.66 13.62 -26.09
C SER A 351 -3.75 12.77 -26.76
N GLY A 352 -4.96 12.82 -26.20
CA GLY A 352 -6.14 12.12 -26.72
C GLY A 352 -6.22 10.62 -26.46
N VAL A 353 -5.39 10.07 -25.61
CA VAL A 353 -5.36 8.65 -25.24
C VAL A 353 -5.22 8.51 -23.73
N SER A 354 -6.05 7.66 -23.14
CA SER A 354 -5.94 7.28 -21.72
C SER A 354 -6.28 5.80 -21.57
N THR A 355 -5.38 5.05 -20.95
CA THR A 355 -5.51 3.59 -20.78
C THR A 355 -5.05 3.16 -19.40
N THR A 356 -5.58 2.04 -18.93
CA THR A 356 -5.07 1.34 -17.73
C THR A 356 -5.27 -0.15 -17.86
N LEU A 357 -4.33 -0.88 -17.31
CA LEU A 357 -4.39 -2.33 -17.10
C LEU A 357 -3.97 -2.61 -15.68
N ARG A 358 -4.83 -3.31 -14.90
CA ARG A 358 -4.61 -3.60 -13.48
C ARG A 358 -4.96 -5.04 -13.15
N ARG A 359 -4.02 -5.74 -12.58
CA ARG A 359 -4.22 -7.05 -11.94
C ARG A 359 -4.29 -6.87 -10.43
N ILE A 360 -5.30 -7.47 -9.79
CA ILE A 360 -5.53 -7.44 -8.34
C ILE A 360 -5.53 -8.89 -7.85
N PRO A 361 -4.39 -9.44 -7.44
CA PRO A 361 -4.27 -10.85 -7.06
C PRO A 361 -5.18 -11.25 -5.91
N GLU A 362 -5.35 -10.37 -4.94
CA GLU A 362 -6.16 -10.64 -3.75
C GLU A 362 -7.65 -10.83 -4.06
N LEU A 363 -8.14 -10.24 -5.16
CA LEU A 363 -9.51 -10.40 -5.66
C LEU A 363 -9.61 -11.41 -6.81
N GLY A 364 -8.47 -11.91 -7.29
CA GLY A 364 -8.43 -12.81 -8.45
C GLY A 364 -8.95 -12.15 -9.74
N VAL A 365 -8.76 -10.84 -9.93
CA VAL A 365 -9.30 -10.10 -11.09
C VAL A 365 -8.25 -9.32 -11.84
N THR A 366 -8.50 -9.15 -13.15
CA THR A 366 -7.79 -8.22 -14.03
C THR A 366 -8.78 -7.25 -14.65
N ILE A 367 -8.48 -5.95 -14.63
CA ILE A 367 -9.31 -4.87 -15.16
C ILE A 367 -8.52 -4.13 -16.22
N ALA A 368 -9.15 -3.84 -17.35
CA ALA A 368 -8.61 -2.96 -18.37
C ALA A 368 -9.64 -1.90 -18.76
N VAL A 369 -9.17 -0.66 -18.95
CA VAL A 369 -9.96 0.45 -19.49
C VAL A 369 -9.13 1.15 -20.55
N THR A 370 -9.74 1.40 -21.70
CA THR A 370 -9.15 2.15 -22.80
C THR A 370 -10.08 3.27 -23.26
N ALA A 371 -9.54 4.44 -23.55
CA ALA A 371 -10.32 5.61 -23.94
C ALA A 371 -9.61 6.48 -24.95
N ASN A 372 -10.36 7.04 -25.91
CA ASN A 372 -9.87 7.95 -26.92
C ASN A 372 -10.20 9.42 -26.57
N GLY A 373 -9.64 9.86 -25.51
CA GLY A 373 -9.72 11.20 -24.99
C GLY A 373 -8.83 11.34 -23.79
N MET A 374 -8.47 12.54 -23.45
CA MET A 374 -7.79 12.90 -22.20
C MET A 374 -7.98 14.40 -22.00
N GLY A 375 -8.42 14.78 -20.81
CA GLY A 375 -8.42 16.19 -20.41
C GLY A 375 -7.01 16.67 -20.11
N THR A 376 -6.78 17.97 -20.18
CA THR A 376 -5.50 18.60 -19.80
C THR A 376 -5.26 18.57 -18.29
N THR A 377 -6.28 18.25 -17.49
CA THR A 377 -6.23 18.15 -16.03
C THR A 377 -7.20 17.08 -15.55
N GLY A 378 -6.66 15.99 -15.03
CA GLY A 378 -7.33 14.99 -14.18
C GLY A 378 -8.48 14.17 -14.79
N GLY A 379 -8.59 12.92 -14.32
CA GLY A 379 -9.59 11.95 -14.76
C GLY A 379 -9.04 11.00 -15.80
N TYR A 380 -8.16 10.10 -15.39
CA TYR A 380 -7.61 9.06 -16.27
C TYR A 380 -8.55 7.85 -16.36
N ALA A 381 -8.34 6.99 -17.37
CA ALA A 381 -9.01 5.68 -17.48
C ALA A 381 -8.90 4.85 -16.18
N ASP A 382 -7.85 5.09 -15.42
CA ASP A 382 -7.58 4.47 -14.14
C ASP A 382 -8.64 4.82 -13.06
N ASP A 383 -9.18 6.03 -13.07
CA ASP A 383 -10.28 6.41 -12.16
C ASP A 383 -11.55 5.58 -12.42
N LEU A 384 -11.79 5.22 -13.69
CA LEU A 384 -12.89 4.31 -13.99
C LEU A 384 -12.57 2.91 -13.48
N ALA A 385 -11.36 2.40 -13.66
CA ALA A 385 -10.96 1.09 -13.15
C ALA A 385 -11.16 0.99 -11.63
N ILE A 386 -10.77 2.03 -10.87
CA ILE A 386 -11.04 2.14 -9.43
C ILE A 386 -12.55 2.09 -9.16
N ASN A 387 -13.35 2.84 -9.91
CA ASN A 387 -14.81 2.85 -9.77
C ASN A 387 -15.49 1.52 -10.10
N LEU A 388 -14.83 0.65 -10.87
CA LEU A 388 -15.36 -0.66 -11.23
C LEU A 388 -15.15 -1.72 -10.15
N ILE A 389 -14.24 -1.49 -9.20
CA ILE A 389 -13.95 -2.47 -8.13
C ILE A 389 -15.17 -2.73 -7.25
N ASP A 390 -16.03 -1.73 -7.03
CA ASP A 390 -17.27 -1.92 -6.29
C ASP A 390 -18.23 -2.94 -6.93
N LEU A 391 -18.16 -3.10 -8.25
CA LEU A 391 -18.96 -4.10 -8.95
C LEU A 391 -18.37 -5.50 -8.77
N ILE A 392 -17.09 -5.59 -8.45
CA ILE A 392 -16.36 -6.85 -8.28
C ILE A 392 -16.65 -7.44 -6.92
N ASP A 393 -16.66 -6.63 -5.86
CA ASP A 393 -16.91 -7.07 -4.48
C ASP A 393 -18.32 -7.66 -4.29
N GLY A 394 -19.31 -7.19 -5.05
CA GLY A 394 -20.67 -7.74 -5.04
C GLY A 394 -20.84 -9.05 -5.85
N ALA A 395 -19.84 -9.42 -6.65
CA ALA A 395 -19.89 -10.56 -7.58
C ALA A 395 -18.82 -11.63 -7.29
N ALA A 396 -18.01 -11.48 -6.24
CA ALA A 396 -17.04 -12.48 -5.85
C ALA A 396 -17.76 -13.76 -5.36
N PRO A 397 -17.43 -14.97 -5.87
CA PRO A 397 -17.87 -16.20 -5.22
C PRO A 397 -17.27 -16.22 -3.81
N SER A 398 -18.06 -16.68 -2.84
CA SER A 398 -17.58 -16.84 -1.47
C SER A 398 -16.23 -17.59 -1.51
N SER A 399 -15.18 -16.98 -0.98
CA SER A 399 -13.80 -17.48 -1.01
C SER A 399 -13.59 -18.90 -0.42
N ALA A 400 -14.64 -19.46 0.18
CA ALA A 400 -14.65 -20.82 0.71
C ALA A 400 -14.71 -21.92 -0.37
N GLN A 401 -15.19 -21.63 -1.59
CA GLN A 401 -15.27 -22.64 -2.66
C GLN A 401 -14.05 -22.63 -3.60
N ALA A 402 -13.32 -21.52 -3.70
CA ALA A 402 -12.12 -21.45 -4.54
C ALA A 402 -10.88 -22.12 -3.87
N ILE A 403 -10.88 -22.28 -2.54
CA ILE A 403 -9.77 -22.92 -1.80
C ILE A 403 -9.94 -24.44 -1.70
N ALA A 404 -11.16 -24.95 -1.82
CA ALA A 404 -11.44 -26.40 -1.75
C ALA A 404 -11.08 -27.17 -3.04
N GLY A 405 -10.88 -26.48 -4.15
CA GLY A 405 -10.55 -27.10 -5.46
C GLY A 405 -9.06 -27.24 -5.78
N ALA A 406 -8.17 -26.66 -4.95
CA ALA A 406 -6.71 -26.63 -5.21
C ALA A 406 -5.87 -27.50 -4.25
N SER A 407 -6.48 -28.40 -3.49
CA SER A 407 -5.74 -29.35 -2.65
C SER A 407 -5.63 -30.69 -3.37
N GLY A 408 -4.60 -30.88 -4.13
CA GLY A 408 -4.26 -32.19 -4.69
C GLY A 408 -3.15 -32.15 -5.72
N ALA A 409 -1.96 -32.53 -5.28
CA ALA A 409 -0.83 -32.98 -6.08
C ALA A 409 -0.01 -31.93 -6.87
N GLY A 410 1.18 -31.62 -6.37
CA GLY A 410 2.32 -31.26 -7.24
C GLY A 410 2.98 -29.91 -7.01
N LEU A 411 3.28 -29.52 -5.76
CA LEU A 411 4.22 -28.43 -5.50
C LEU A 411 5.29 -28.88 -4.50
N THR A 412 6.15 -29.80 -4.95
CA THR A 412 7.44 -30.03 -4.30
C THR A 412 8.53 -29.91 -5.35
N ALA A 413 9.56 -29.14 -5.01
CA ALA A 413 10.84 -28.98 -5.68
C ALA A 413 10.93 -27.97 -6.85
N ALA A 414 10.87 -26.68 -6.58
CA ALA A 414 11.63 -25.67 -7.35
C ALA A 414 11.73 -24.29 -6.64
N ALA A 415 11.99 -24.26 -5.34
CA ALA A 415 12.29 -23.00 -4.64
C ALA A 415 13.64 -23.11 -3.92
N ARG A 416 14.72 -23.15 -4.67
CA ARG A 416 16.10 -22.94 -4.15
C ARG A 416 16.86 -22.04 -5.09
N ALA A 417 17.42 -20.97 -4.49
CA ALA A 417 18.43 -20.04 -4.96
C ALA A 417 17.90 -18.75 -5.62
N ASN A 418 17.84 -17.65 -4.93
CA ASN A 418 18.85 -16.61 -4.77
C ASN A 418 18.35 -15.48 -3.84
N PRO A 419 19.16 -15.04 -2.86
CA PRO A 419 18.80 -13.92 -1.99
C PRO A 419 19.39 -12.61 -2.53
N GLU A 420 18.59 -11.57 -2.64
CA GLU A 420 19.03 -10.21 -2.88
C GLU A 420 19.42 -9.51 -1.59
N PRO A 421 20.47 -8.68 -1.58
CA PRO A 421 21.02 -8.09 -0.38
C PRO A 421 20.30 -6.80 0.02
N PHE A 422 19.37 -6.91 0.96
CA PHE A 422 19.25 -5.87 1.98
C PHE A 422 20.36 -6.06 3.02
N PRO A 423 20.72 -5.03 3.82
CA PRO A 423 21.82 -5.16 4.75
C PRO A 423 21.65 -6.45 5.54
N VAL A 424 22.65 -7.30 5.43
CA VAL A 424 22.71 -8.62 6.06
C VAL A 424 22.60 -8.42 7.56
N VAL A 425 21.40 -8.58 8.08
CA VAL A 425 21.25 -8.98 9.46
C VAL A 425 21.56 -10.46 9.46
N THR A 426 22.64 -10.83 10.13
CA THR A 426 23.14 -12.19 10.25
C THR A 426 21.99 -13.17 10.57
N PRO A 427 22.04 -14.45 10.13
CA PRO A 427 20.97 -15.44 10.29
C PRO A 427 20.55 -15.77 11.74
N ALA A 428 21.17 -15.16 12.72
CA ALA A 428 20.85 -15.31 14.14
C ALA A 428 20.07 -14.14 14.74
N ALA A 429 19.80 -13.05 14.01
CA ALA A 429 18.85 -12.04 14.46
C ALA A 429 17.44 -12.54 14.11
N LEU A 430 16.83 -13.24 15.04
CA LEU A 430 15.41 -13.53 15.05
C LEU A 430 14.64 -12.26 14.64
N LEU A 431 13.58 -12.42 13.84
CA LEU A 431 12.59 -11.41 13.52
C LEU A 431 11.94 -10.88 14.81
N VAL A 432 12.65 -10.00 15.53
CA VAL A 432 12.19 -9.40 16.78
C VAL A 432 11.36 -8.18 16.43
N CYS A 433 10.15 -8.10 16.96
CA CYS A 433 9.23 -6.97 16.76
C CYS A 433 9.66 -5.71 17.54
N GLY A 434 10.69 -5.79 18.37
CA GLY A 434 11.36 -4.67 19.04
C GLY A 434 12.76 -4.45 18.50
N ASP A 435 13.50 -3.51 19.07
CA ASP A 435 14.89 -3.20 18.70
C ASP A 435 15.92 -4.26 19.14
N GLY A 436 15.46 -5.36 19.73
CA GLY A 436 16.32 -6.44 20.25
C GLY A 436 17.16 -6.04 21.47
N SER A 437 17.15 -4.77 21.88
CA SER A 437 17.74 -4.31 23.12
C SER A 437 16.76 -4.67 24.26
N ALA A 438 16.93 -5.81 24.88
CA ALA A 438 16.43 -6.01 26.24
C ALA A 438 17.08 -4.91 27.09
N ALA A 439 16.37 -3.79 27.29
CA ALA A 439 16.86 -2.67 28.05
C ALA A 439 17.08 -3.14 29.48
N SER A 440 18.31 -3.52 29.77
CA SER A 440 18.77 -3.74 31.15
C SER A 440 18.75 -2.39 31.85
N GLY A 441 17.90 -2.23 32.85
CA GLY A 441 17.98 -1.06 33.74
C GLY A 441 16.91 0.02 33.57
N GLY A 442 15.73 -0.27 33.01
CA GLY A 442 14.61 0.67 32.99
C GLY A 442 14.68 1.78 31.94
N ALA A 443 15.57 1.67 30.94
CA ALA A 443 15.66 2.59 29.80
C ALA A 443 14.45 2.46 28.85
N LEU A 444 14.08 3.55 28.16
CA LEU A 444 13.03 3.54 27.14
C LEU A 444 13.47 2.71 25.93
N GLY A 445 12.56 1.91 25.39
CA GLY A 445 12.79 1.07 24.21
C GLY A 445 11.50 0.55 23.58
N TRP A 446 11.64 -0.09 22.41
CA TRP A 446 10.53 -0.75 21.73
C TRP A 446 10.21 -2.10 22.37
N GLN A 447 8.99 -2.28 22.81
CA GLN A 447 8.49 -3.48 23.47
C GLN A 447 7.65 -4.29 22.51
N ASP A 448 7.97 -5.57 22.28
CA ASP A 448 7.14 -6.49 21.50
C ASP A 448 5.87 -6.87 22.29
N LEU A 449 4.72 -6.51 21.75
CA LEU A 449 3.41 -6.82 22.29
C LEU A 449 2.70 -7.94 21.52
N SER A 450 3.33 -8.53 20.52
CA SER A 450 2.71 -9.50 19.60
C SER A 450 2.47 -10.87 20.22
N SER A 451 3.17 -11.20 21.31
CA SER A 451 3.06 -12.49 22.01
C SER A 451 1.88 -12.56 22.98
N GLY A 452 1.42 -13.75 23.30
CA GLY A 452 0.26 -14.00 24.18
C GLY A 452 0.52 -13.86 25.69
N GLY A 453 1.68 -13.35 26.12
CA GLY A 453 2.02 -13.20 27.55
C GLY A 453 2.44 -14.48 28.26
N ASP A 454 2.49 -15.62 27.59
CA ASP A 454 2.94 -16.92 28.08
C ASP A 454 4.41 -17.24 27.74
N GLY A 455 5.10 -16.29 27.09
CA GLY A 455 6.49 -16.43 26.65
C GLY A 455 6.67 -17.22 25.36
N SER A 456 5.59 -17.61 24.69
CA SER A 456 5.68 -18.21 23.36
C SER A 456 6.16 -17.14 22.36
N GLU A 457 7.31 -17.38 21.74
CA GLU A 457 7.87 -16.48 20.75
C GLU A 457 6.92 -16.33 19.56
N GLY A 458 6.42 -15.10 19.38
CA GLY A 458 5.73 -14.68 18.17
C GLY A 458 4.45 -15.42 17.87
N GLY A 459 3.40 -15.16 18.66
CA GLY A 459 2.07 -15.72 18.44
C GLY A 459 1.60 -15.64 16.98
N ASP A 460 0.85 -16.67 16.54
CA ASP A 460 0.28 -16.79 15.21
C ASP A 460 -0.68 -15.63 14.93
N TRP A 461 -0.30 -14.75 14.02
CA TRP A 461 -1.13 -13.65 13.49
C TRP A 461 -1.58 -13.98 12.08
N SER A 462 -2.88 -13.90 11.84
CA SER A 462 -3.45 -14.08 10.51
C SER A 462 -4.23 -12.85 10.09
N GLY A 463 -3.84 -12.26 8.97
CA GLY A 463 -4.29 -10.95 8.51
C GLY A 463 -3.26 -9.84 8.77
N ARG A 464 -3.62 -8.61 8.46
CA ARG A 464 -2.76 -7.42 8.59
C ARG A 464 -3.38 -6.46 9.61
N ALA A 465 -2.64 -6.07 10.62
CA ALA A 465 -3.05 -5.05 11.58
C ALA A 465 -2.83 -3.66 10.97
N THR A 466 -3.91 -2.92 10.72
CA THR A 466 -3.90 -1.62 10.02
C THR A 466 -4.50 -0.48 10.84
N ALA A 467 -5.01 -0.78 12.03
CA ALA A 467 -5.56 0.21 12.94
C ALA A 467 -5.32 -0.21 14.38
N LEU A 468 -4.97 0.74 15.24
CA LEU A 468 -4.79 0.49 16.67
C LEU A 468 -5.12 1.73 17.49
N ALA A 469 -5.53 1.50 18.76
CA ALA A 469 -5.73 2.54 19.75
C ALA A 469 -5.67 1.97 21.17
N GLU A 470 -5.18 2.75 22.12
CA GLU A 470 -5.28 2.41 23.54
C GLU A 470 -6.64 2.86 24.10
N LEU A 471 -7.29 1.98 24.85
CA LEU A 471 -8.51 2.29 25.60
C LEU A 471 -8.16 2.99 26.93
N PRO A 472 -9.12 3.75 27.53
CA PRO A 472 -8.85 4.47 28.78
C PRO A 472 -8.41 3.61 29.96
N ASP A 473 -8.66 2.31 29.91
CA ASP A 473 -8.22 1.34 30.93
C ASP A 473 -6.86 0.71 30.64
N GLY A 474 -6.14 1.21 29.63
CA GLY A 474 -4.82 0.74 29.23
C GLY A 474 -4.81 -0.49 28.33
N ARG A 475 -5.97 -1.03 27.96
CA ARG A 475 -6.04 -2.11 26.99
C ARG A 475 -5.74 -1.59 25.59
N LEU A 476 -4.95 -2.36 24.81
CA LEU A 476 -4.63 -2.02 23.42
C LEU A 476 -5.58 -2.74 22.46
N LEU A 477 -6.33 -1.98 21.69
CA LEU A 477 -7.22 -2.48 20.65
C LEU A 477 -6.51 -2.45 19.30
N VAL A 478 -6.62 -3.54 18.54
CA VAL A 478 -6.05 -3.69 17.20
C VAL A 478 -7.12 -4.19 16.24
N GLY A 479 -7.21 -3.54 15.09
CA GLY A 479 -8.06 -3.92 13.97
C GLY A 479 -7.27 -4.06 12.69
N GLY A 480 -7.84 -4.72 11.66
CA GLY A 480 -7.07 -4.89 10.44
C GLY A 480 -7.82 -5.52 9.28
N VAL A 481 -7.06 -5.78 8.21
CA VAL A 481 -7.53 -6.47 6.99
C VAL A 481 -7.45 -7.97 7.20
N ALA A 482 -8.58 -8.65 7.02
CA ALA A 482 -8.69 -10.11 7.19
C ALA A 482 -8.06 -10.60 8.50
N LEU A 483 -8.20 -9.83 9.58
CA LEU A 483 -7.63 -10.18 10.88
C LEU A 483 -8.47 -11.28 11.53
N THR A 484 -8.01 -12.53 11.38
CA THR A 484 -8.69 -13.74 11.86
C THR A 484 -8.01 -14.41 13.05
N ARG A 485 -6.73 -14.06 13.30
CA ARG A 485 -5.97 -14.50 14.49
C ARG A 485 -5.11 -13.36 15.02
N ALA A 486 -5.00 -13.29 16.34
CA ALA A 486 -4.11 -12.40 17.08
C ALA A 486 -3.40 -13.19 18.18
N ALA A 487 -2.08 -13.33 18.09
CA ALA A 487 -1.28 -14.15 19.04
C ALA A 487 -1.87 -15.56 19.30
N GLY A 488 -2.22 -16.27 18.22
CA GLY A 488 -2.82 -17.61 18.30
C GLY A 488 -4.32 -17.64 18.62
N VAL A 489 -4.90 -16.52 19.07
CA VAL A 489 -6.33 -16.43 19.45
C VAL A 489 -7.18 -16.11 18.23
N ALA A 490 -8.25 -16.86 18.00
CA ALA A 490 -9.20 -16.59 16.91
C ALA A 490 -9.98 -15.28 17.17
N VAL A 491 -9.97 -14.39 16.19
CA VAL A 491 -10.68 -13.10 16.24
C VAL A 491 -11.45 -12.85 14.95
N LYS A 492 -12.31 -11.84 14.91
CA LYS A 492 -13.04 -11.45 13.71
C LYS A 492 -12.98 -9.93 13.51
N GLY A 493 -11.82 -9.47 13.04
CA GLY A 493 -11.58 -8.07 12.70
C GLY A 493 -11.05 -7.20 13.84
N LEU A 494 -11.39 -7.48 15.12
CA LEU A 494 -10.90 -6.74 16.29
C LEU A 494 -10.37 -7.65 17.38
N ALA A 495 -9.16 -7.36 17.84
CA ALA A 495 -8.50 -7.98 18.99
C ALA A 495 -8.17 -6.95 20.06
N VAL A 496 -8.14 -7.37 21.32
CA VAL A 496 -7.73 -6.53 22.44
C VAL A 496 -6.68 -7.23 23.30
N ARG A 497 -5.64 -6.49 23.69
CA ARG A 497 -4.60 -6.94 24.62
C ARG A 497 -4.85 -6.34 26.00
N ASP A 498 -4.88 -7.19 27.00
CA ASP A 498 -4.93 -6.77 28.40
C ASP A 498 -3.50 -6.48 28.91
N PRO A 499 -3.19 -5.28 29.37
CA PRO A 499 -1.84 -4.93 29.83
C PRO A 499 -1.44 -5.65 31.11
N LYS A 500 -2.40 -6.11 31.93
CA LYS A 500 -2.12 -6.79 33.21
C LYS A 500 -1.74 -8.25 33.02
N SER A 501 -2.37 -8.91 32.03
CA SER A 501 -2.10 -10.31 31.72
C SER A 501 -1.16 -10.49 30.52
N GLY A 502 -1.04 -9.49 29.67
CA GLY A 502 -0.38 -9.56 28.37
C GLY A 502 -1.18 -10.36 27.34
N ALA A 503 -2.32 -10.92 27.70
CA ALA A 503 -3.11 -11.80 26.87
C ALA A 503 -3.92 -11.04 25.82
N TRP A 504 -3.99 -11.60 24.62
CA TRP A 504 -4.88 -11.17 23.56
C TRP A 504 -6.22 -11.90 23.65
N SER A 505 -7.30 -11.24 23.28
CA SER A 505 -8.66 -11.80 23.24
C SER A 505 -9.51 -11.13 22.15
N PRO A 506 -10.58 -11.81 21.65
CA PRO A 506 -11.53 -11.18 20.76
C PRO A 506 -12.24 -10.01 21.46
N PHE A 507 -12.36 -8.86 20.77
CA PHE A 507 -13.08 -7.70 21.30
C PHE A 507 -14.52 -7.62 20.76
N ALA A 508 -14.66 -7.64 19.45
CA ALA A 508 -15.93 -7.70 18.76
C ALA A 508 -15.74 -8.35 17.38
N SER A 509 -16.81 -8.86 16.78
CA SER A 509 -16.79 -9.40 15.43
C SER A 509 -17.35 -8.36 14.46
N LEU A 510 -16.55 -7.96 13.48
CA LEU A 510 -16.97 -7.09 12.39
C LEU A 510 -17.06 -7.91 11.11
N THR A 511 -18.22 -7.87 10.47
CA THR A 511 -18.50 -8.76 9.35
C THR A 511 -19.18 -8.03 8.18
N HIS A 512 -18.97 -8.56 7.00
CA HIS A 512 -19.77 -8.29 5.82
C HIS A 512 -21.16 -8.93 5.90
N ALA A 513 -21.99 -8.73 4.89
CA ALA A 513 -23.34 -9.27 4.84
C ALA A 513 -23.35 -10.82 4.78
N ASP A 514 -22.37 -11.41 4.13
CA ASP A 514 -22.13 -12.85 4.00
C ASP A 514 -21.50 -13.51 5.25
N GLY A 515 -21.18 -12.70 6.28
CA GLY A 515 -20.53 -13.17 7.49
C GLY A 515 -18.99 -13.23 7.42
N ALA A 516 -18.38 -12.90 6.30
CA ALA A 516 -16.93 -12.80 6.18
C ALA A 516 -16.36 -11.71 7.11
N VAL A 517 -15.10 -11.87 7.51
CA VAL A 517 -14.41 -10.90 8.36
C VAL A 517 -14.15 -9.64 7.57
N ALA A 518 -14.67 -8.53 8.07
CA ALA A 518 -14.53 -7.21 7.45
C ALA A 518 -13.19 -6.55 7.79
N THR A 519 -12.80 -5.58 7.00
CA THR A 519 -11.62 -4.74 7.23
C THR A 519 -11.92 -3.65 8.26
N VAL A 520 -10.99 -3.43 9.18
CA VAL A 520 -10.95 -2.26 10.07
C VAL A 520 -9.81 -1.36 9.62
N THR A 521 -10.15 -0.17 9.18
CA THR A 521 -9.19 0.80 8.62
C THR A 521 -8.80 1.90 9.60
N ALA A 522 -9.69 2.24 10.53
CA ALA A 522 -9.44 3.28 11.51
C ALA A 522 -10.14 3.01 12.86
N ILE A 523 -9.46 3.37 13.93
CA ILE A 523 -9.96 3.33 15.31
C ILE A 523 -9.65 4.68 15.96
N SER A 524 -10.64 5.24 16.70
CA SER A 524 -10.45 6.49 17.43
C SER A 524 -11.15 6.44 18.78
N VAL A 525 -10.52 6.97 19.83
CA VAL A 525 -11.00 6.89 21.22
C VAL A 525 -11.21 8.31 21.77
N ASP A 526 -12.44 8.64 22.12
CA ASP A 526 -12.81 9.84 22.88
C ASP A 526 -12.80 9.50 24.37
N THR A 527 -11.66 9.63 24.98
CA THR A 527 -11.44 9.33 26.40
C THR A 527 -12.32 10.19 27.30
N ALA A 528 -12.47 11.45 26.98
CA ALA A 528 -13.27 12.40 27.79
C ALA A 528 -14.76 12.01 27.85
N ARG A 529 -15.31 11.49 26.74
CA ARG A 529 -16.72 11.10 26.62
C ARG A 529 -16.92 9.60 26.69
N GLN A 530 -15.87 8.84 26.93
CA GLN A 530 -15.87 7.38 27.05
C GLN A 530 -16.52 6.71 25.82
N ARG A 531 -16.05 7.08 24.62
CA ARG A 531 -16.55 6.56 23.35
C ARG A 531 -15.39 6.01 22.52
N LEU A 532 -15.65 4.89 21.87
CA LEU A 532 -14.78 4.28 20.88
C LEU A 532 -15.47 4.31 19.52
N PHE A 533 -14.78 4.77 18.50
CA PHE A 533 -15.22 4.73 17.11
C PHE A 533 -14.37 3.72 16.34
N VAL A 534 -15.01 2.85 15.57
CA VAL A 534 -14.37 1.87 14.69
C VAL A 534 -14.94 2.03 13.29
N ALA A 535 -14.06 2.10 12.30
CA ALA A 535 -14.45 2.28 10.91
C ALA A 535 -13.77 1.29 9.97
N GLY A 536 -14.42 1.05 8.82
CA GLY A 536 -13.97 0.11 7.81
C GLY A 536 -15.03 -0.13 6.73
N ASP A 537 -15.15 -1.38 6.27
CA ASP A 537 -16.11 -1.81 5.25
C ASP A 537 -17.22 -2.74 5.78
N PHE A 538 -17.30 -2.93 7.10
CA PHE A 538 -18.26 -3.83 7.73
C PHE A 538 -19.72 -3.32 7.63
N VAL A 539 -20.67 -4.26 7.78
CA VAL A 539 -22.12 -3.94 7.84
C VAL A 539 -22.71 -4.16 9.22
N ALA A 540 -22.00 -4.84 10.11
CA ALA A 540 -22.46 -5.09 11.47
C ALA A 540 -21.29 -5.33 12.44
N VAL A 541 -21.58 -5.04 13.70
CA VAL A 541 -20.74 -5.40 14.86
C VAL A 541 -21.50 -6.42 15.69
N ALA A 542 -20.87 -7.57 15.98
CA ALA A 542 -21.44 -8.60 16.83
C ALA A 542 -20.56 -8.83 18.07
N THR A 543 -21.22 -8.99 19.21
CA THR A 543 -20.64 -9.31 20.50
C THR A 543 -21.47 -10.39 21.18
N LYS A 544 -21.05 -10.85 22.35
CA LYS A 544 -21.86 -11.76 23.19
C LYS A 544 -23.22 -11.16 23.56
N ALA A 545 -23.34 -9.83 23.64
CA ALA A 545 -24.57 -9.11 23.95
C ALA A 545 -25.56 -8.96 22.78
N GLY A 546 -25.16 -9.36 21.58
CA GLY A 546 -26.00 -9.29 20.38
C GLY A 546 -25.29 -8.66 19.18
N ARG A 547 -26.06 -8.49 18.08
CA ARG A 547 -25.61 -7.93 16.80
C ARG A 547 -26.21 -6.53 16.60
N THR A 548 -25.35 -5.57 16.30
CA THR A 548 -25.72 -4.19 15.96
C THR A 548 -25.44 -3.95 14.49
N ALA A 549 -26.47 -3.60 13.72
CA ALA A 549 -26.31 -3.16 12.35
C ALA A 549 -25.62 -1.77 12.34
N ALA A 550 -24.44 -1.71 11.69
CA ALA A 550 -23.67 -0.47 11.58
C ALA A 550 -22.84 -0.55 10.31
N LYS A 551 -23.16 0.24 9.31
CA LYS A 551 -22.50 0.18 8.01
C LYS A 551 -21.32 1.15 7.95
N GLY A 552 -20.11 0.60 7.84
CA GLY A 552 -18.86 1.30 7.68
C GLY A 552 -18.32 2.03 8.90
N ILE A 553 -19.14 2.35 9.89
CA ILE A 553 -18.74 2.99 11.14
C ILE A 553 -19.66 2.64 12.31
N ALA A 554 -19.07 2.35 13.45
CA ALA A 554 -19.79 2.04 14.69
C ALA A 554 -19.18 2.77 15.88
N MET A 555 -19.99 3.08 16.88
CA MET A 555 -19.58 3.66 18.14
C MET A 555 -19.90 2.70 19.30
N LEU A 556 -18.92 2.49 20.17
CA LEU A 556 -19.10 1.82 21.44
C LEU A 556 -19.09 2.86 22.57
N ASN A 557 -20.12 2.86 23.38
CA ASN A 557 -20.07 3.56 24.66
C ASN A 557 -19.31 2.68 25.68
N LEU A 558 -18.13 3.13 26.10
CA LEU A 558 -17.22 2.37 26.95
C LEU A 558 -17.76 2.15 28.38
N LYS A 559 -18.66 3.04 28.88
CA LYS A 559 -19.29 2.88 30.18
C LYS A 559 -20.36 1.79 30.19
N SER A 560 -21.21 1.79 29.14
CA SER A 560 -22.36 0.87 29.07
C SER A 560 -22.05 -0.42 28.31
N GLY A 561 -20.94 -0.49 27.58
CA GLY A 561 -20.59 -1.61 26.72
C GLY A 561 -21.52 -1.77 25.49
N ARG A 562 -22.35 -0.77 25.16
CA ARG A 562 -23.32 -0.86 24.07
C ARG A 562 -22.76 -0.28 22.78
N TRP A 563 -22.87 -1.05 21.70
CA TRP A 563 -22.59 -0.61 20.35
C TRP A 563 -23.80 0.08 19.71
N SER A 564 -23.55 1.06 18.87
CA SER A 564 -24.57 1.77 18.10
C SER A 564 -24.04 2.20 16.75
N ALA A 565 -24.92 2.27 15.76
CA ALA A 565 -24.65 2.96 14.52
C ALA A 565 -24.72 4.48 14.73
N LEU A 566 -23.91 5.24 14.02
CA LEU A 566 -23.94 6.70 14.07
C LEU A 566 -25.12 7.19 13.20
N SER A 567 -26.25 7.59 13.85
CA SER A 567 -27.43 8.17 13.19
C SER A 567 -27.86 7.40 11.92
N GLY A 568 -27.99 6.07 12.04
CA GLY A 568 -28.44 5.20 10.95
C GLY A 568 -27.35 4.66 10.00
N GLY A 569 -26.06 4.94 10.30
CA GLY A 569 -24.91 4.43 9.53
C GLY A 569 -24.71 5.14 8.18
N LEU A 570 -23.66 4.77 7.48
CA LEU A 570 -23.35 5.28 6.14
C LEU A 570 -24.11 4.52 5.05
N ARG A 571 -24.21 5.11 3.83
CA ARG A 571 -24.98 4.56 2.71
C ARG A 571 -24.10 4.34 1.48
N GLY A 572 -24.61 3.55 0.54
CA GLY A 572 -23.91 3.19 -0.70
C GLY A 572 -22.91 2.06 -0.49
N SER A 573 -21.94 1.92 -1.37
CA SER A 573 -20.71 1.18 -1.15
C SER A 573 -19.92 1.89 -0.08
N VAL A 574 -19.66 1.26 1.05
CA VAL A 574 -19.03 1.93 2.18
C VAL A 574 -17.64 1.34 2.42
N LEU A 575 -16.64 2.19 2.25
CA LEU A 575 -15.28 1.96 2.70
C LEU A 575 -14.80 3.24 3.38
N VAL A 576 -14.78 3.24 4.69
CA VAL A 576 -14.19 4.33 5.47
C VAL A 576 -12.69 4.13 5.51
N ARG A 577 -11.92 5.17 5.26
CA ARG A 577 -10.45 5.17 5.26
C ARG A 577 -9.86 5.76 6.53
N ALA A 578 -10.40 6.88 6.96
CA ALA A 578 -9.86 7.66 8.05
C ALA A 578 -10.95 8.24 8.96
N ILE A 579 -10.60 8.40 10.23
CA ILE A 579 -11.36 9.13 11.24
C ILE A 579 -10.44 10.17 11.86
N SER A 580 -10.93 11.39 12.02
CA SER A 580 -10.30 12.43 12.83
C SER A 580 -11.25 12.87 13.93
N LEU A 581 -10.78 12.87 15.17
CA LEU A 581 -11.53 13.25 16.36
C LEU A 581 -11.09 14.64 16.84
N ASP A 582 -12.03 15.56 16.94
CA ASP A 582 -11.85 16.78 17.72
C ASP A 582 -12.21 16.46 19.19
N THR A 583 -11.19 16.32 20.02
CA THR A 583 -11.34 15.94 21.44
C THR A 583 -12.06 17.01 22.26
N ALA A 584 -11.98 18.27 21.87
CA ALA A 584 -12.64 19.38 22.55
C ALA A 584 -14.17 19.30 22.38
N SER A 585 -14.67 19.18 21.16
CA SER A 585 -16.11 19.10 20.88
C SER A 585 -16.65 17.68 20.93
N GLY A 586 -15.83 16.66 20.76
CA GLY A 586 -16.20 15.26 20.60
C GLY A 586 -16.88 14.96 19.27
N ARG A 587 -16.71 15.82 18.26
CA ARG A 587 -17.10 15.57 16.88
C ARG A 587 -16.02 14.73 16.19
N ILE A 588 -16.46 13.97 15.21
CA ILE A 588 -15.56 13.25 14.31
C ILE A 588 -15.78 13.67 12.87
N ALA A 589 -14.68 13.79 12.11
CA ALA A 589 -14.71 13.79 10.66
C ALA A 589 -14.35 12.39 10.16
N VAL A 590 -15.00 11.97 9.09
CA VAL A 590 -14.86 10.65 8.50
C VAL A 590 -14.63 10.82 7.00
N GLY A 591 -13.58 10.18 6.49
CA GLY A 591 -13.22 10.21 5.08
C GLY A 591 -13.16 8.80 4.48
N GLY A 592 -13.42 8.68 3.18
CA GLY A 592 -13.40 7.40 2.47
C GLY A 592 -14.24 7.39 1.22
N LYS A 593 -14.98 6.29 1.00
CA LYS A 593 -15.95 6.13 -0.09
C LYS A 593 -17.29 5.73 0.49
N PHE A 594 -18.24 6.66 0.56
CA PHE A 594 -19.57 6.45 1.11
C PHE A 594 -20.50 7.62 0.81
N THR A 595 -21.78 7.48 1.15
CA THR A 595 -22.75 8.57 1.19
C THR A 595 -23.20 8.80 2.61
N VAL A 596 -23.17 10.04 3.07
CA VAL A 596 -23.69 10.44 4.38
C VAL A 596 -25.23 10.43 4.37
N PRO A 597 -25.91 9.93 5.43
CA PRO A 597 -27.36 9.98 5.52
C PRO A 597 -27.88 11.41 5.48
N GLY A 598 -28.96 11.66 4.71
CA GLY A 598 -29.62 12.97 4.59
C GLY A 598 -30.29 13.17 3.24
N LYS A 599 -30.87 14.37 3.01
CA LYS A 599 -31.61 14.71 1.79
C LYS A 599 -30.69 15.06 0.60
N ALA A 600 -29.48 15.54 0.84
CA ALA A 600 -28.51 15.88 -0.19
C ALA A 600 -27.47 14.76 -0.36
N LYS A 601 -26.88 14.64 -1.56
CA LYS A 601 -25.84 13.65 -1.88
C LYS A 601 -24.46 14.13 -1.40
N GLY A 602 -24.22 14.12 -0.07
CA GLY A 602 -22.88 14.27 0.48
C GLY A 602 -22.08 13.01 0.21
N VAL A 603 -20.90 13.13 -0.41
CA VAL A 603 -20.09 11.98 -0.83
C VAL A 603 -18.69 12.06 -0.22
N ASN A 604 -18.22 10.91 0.28
CA ASN A 604 -16.83 10.64 0.64
C ASN A 604 -16.28 11.35 1.89
N VAL A 605 -17.00 12.34 2.45
CA VAL A 605 -16.66 13.02 3.71
C VAL A 605 -17.92 13.36 4.50
N GLY A 606 -17.87 13.20 5.83
CA GLY A 606 -18.93 13.59 6.73
C GLY A 606 -18.39 14.01 8.09
N VAL A 607 -19.10 14.90 8.76
CA VAL A 607 -18.84 15.25 10.17
C VAL A 607 -20.01 14.77 11.01
N TRP A 608 -19.73 14.07 12.09
CA TRP A 608 -20.75 13.58 13.00
C TRP A 608 -20.54 14.16 14.41
N GLY A 609 -21.64 14.56 15.03
CA GLY A 609 -21.72 14.97 16.43
C GLY A 609 -22.88 14.28 17.14
N ALA A 610 -22.70 13.98 18.43
CA ALA A 610 -23.72 13.23 19.20
C ALA A 610 -25.08 13.95 19.28
N ALA A 611 -25.08 15.27 19.36
CA ALA A 611 -26.29 16.07 19.42
C ALA A 611 -26.85 16.42 18.03
N SER A 612 -25.99 16.63 17.03
CA SER A 612 -26.34 17.13 15.69
C SER A 612 -26.53 16.01 14.65
N GLY A 613 -26.08 14.79 14.95
CA GLY A 613 -26.02 13.71 13.96
C GLY A 613 -25.01 14.02 12.86
N TRP A 614 -25.26 13.54 11.64
CA TRP A 614 -24.43 13.79 10.48
C TRP A 614 -24.66 15.20 9.93
N ALA A 615 -23.58 15.99 9.88
CA ALA A 615 -23.55 17.23 9.12
C ALA A 615 -23.14 16.92 7.68
N GLN A 616 -23.93 17.44 6.74
CA GLN A 616 -23.64 17.32 5.32
C GLN A 616 -22.73 18.47 4.87
N LEU A 617 -21.59 18.13 4.30
CA LEU A 617 -20.65 19.07 3.71
C LEU A 617 -20.99 19.22 2.22
N VAL A 618 -22.18 19.74 1.93
CA VAL A 618 -22.73 19.87 0.57
C VAL A 618 -22.76 21.32 0.16
N THR A 619 -22.22 21.57 -1.02
CA THR A 619 -22.28 22.88 -1.66
C THR A 619 -23.57 23.04 -2.47
N THR A 620 -24.05 24.25 -2.61
CA THR A 620 -25.16 24.60 -3.51
C THR A 620 -24.73 24.67 -4.98
N SER A 621 -23.43 24.72 -5.24
CA SER A 621 -22.85 24.79 -6.58
C SER A 621 -22.09 23.50 -6.95
N SER A 622 -22.30 23.00 -8.16
CA SER A 622 -21.55 21.87 -8.71
C SER A 622 -20.06 22.16 -8.88
N SER A 623 -19.69 23.42 -9.09
CA SER A 623 -18.30 23.86 -9.26
C SER A 623 -17.45 23.76 -7.98
N THR A 624 -18.09 23.63 -6.80
CA THR A 624 -17.42 23.51 -5.52
C THR A 624 -17.70 22.16 -4.84
N ALA A 625 -18.31 21.21 -5.56
CA ALA A 625 -18.56 19.86 -5.03
C ALA A 625 -17.27 19.04 -4.99
N LEU A 626 -17.03 18.35 -3.87
CA LEU A 626 -15.93 17.42 -3.71
C LEU A 626 -16.29 16.07 -4.33
N SER A 627 -15.37 15.52 -5.12
CA SER A 627 -15.43 14.15 -5.62
C SER A 627 -14.03 13.50 -5.57
N GLY A 628 -13.91 12.21 -5.91
CA GLY A 628 -12.66 11.47 -5.83
C GLY A 628 -12.53 10.62 -4.56
N LEU A 629 -11.38 10.00 -4.36
CA LEU A 629 -11.08 9.13 -3.23
C LEU A 629 -10.47 9.93 -2.08
N VAL A 630 -11.11 9.91 -0.92
CA VAL A 630 -10.56 10.48 0.32
C VAL A 630 -9.77 9.41 1.06
N GLU A 631 -8.46 9.61 1.20
CA GLU A 631 -7.54 8.69 1.89
C GLU A 631 -7.29 9.11 3.33
N SER A 632 -7.25 10.40 3.59
CA SER A 632 -7.01 10.96 4.93
C SER A 632 -7.95 12.12 5.24
N VAL A 633 -8.21 12.35 6.52
CA VAL A 633 -9.07 13.44 7.00
C VAL A 633 -8.52 14.01 8.29
N ALA A 634 -8.65 15.32 8.46
CA ALA A 634 -8.36 16.01 9.72
C ALA A 634 -9.46 17.02 10.03
N LEU A 635 -9.85 17.08 11.30
CA LEU A 635 -10.83 18.04 11.84
C LEU A 635 -10.12 18.95 12.83
N THR A 636 -10.06 20.23 12.49
CA THR A 636 -9.44 21.22 13.40
C THR A 636 -10.40 21.60 14.54
N PRO A 637 -9.89 22.10 15.67
CA PRO A 637 -10.74 22.62 16.76
C PRO A 637 -11.66 23.77 16.31
N SER A 638 -11.27 24.54 15.30
CA SER A 638 -12.10 25.58 14.67
C SER A 638 -13.24 25.03 13.82
N GLY A 639 -13.30 23.73 13.59
CA GLY A 639 -14.34 23.05 12.82
C GLY A 639 -14.08 22.97 11.31
N VAL A 640 -12.90 23.35 10.85
CA VAL A 640 -12.49 23.16 9.47
C VAL A 640 -12.16 21.70 9.23
N VAL A 641 -12.69 21.14 8.14
CA VAL A 641 -12.37 19.77 7.70
C VAL A 641 -11.37 19.84 6.58
N HIS A 642 -10.26 19.17 6.75
CA HIS A 642 -9.26 18.95 5.70
C HIS A 642 -9.32 17.51 5.21
N THR A 643 -9.13 17.30 3.92
CA THR A 643 -9.09 15.98 3.29
C THR A 643 -7.88 15.87 2.40
N GLY A 644 -7.24 14.70 2.40
CA GLY A 644 -6.17 14.34 1.47
C GLY A 644 -6.56 13.15 0.64
N GLY A 645 -6.08 13.08 -0.59
CA GLY A 645 -6.38 12.02 -1.55
C GLY A 645 -6.36 12.52 -2.98
N HIS A 646 -6.76 11.66 -3.91
CA HIS A 646 -6.99 12.06 -5.29
C HIS A 646 -8.39 12.66 -5.43
N LEU A 647 -8.47 13.97 -5.31
CA LEU A 647 -9.70 14.72 -5.15
C LEU A 647 -9.97 15.61 -6.35
N PHE A 648 -11.25 15.98 -6.52
CA PHE A 648 -11.69 17.01 -7.46
C PHE A 648 -12.67 17.94 -6.75
N ILE A 649 -12.51 19.24 -7.01
CA ILE A 649 -13.46 20.28 -6.60
C ILE A 649 -14.06 20.83 -7.90
N GLY A 650 -15.33 20.48 -8.16
CA GLY A 650 -15.87 20.62 -9.50
C GLY A 650 -15.04 19.81 -10.50
N ASP A 651 -14.47 20.48 -11.49
CA ASP A 651 -13.61 19.88 -12.53
C ASP A 651 -12.10 20.05 -12.26
N SER A 652 -11.71 20.66 -11.14
CA SER A 652 -10.32 20.93 -10.80
C SER A 652 -9.75 19.87 -9.90
N GLU A 653 -8.57 19.35 -10.24
CA GLU A 653 -7.83 18.42 -9.42
C GLU A 653 -7.31 19.09 -8.15
N ALA A 654 -7.39 18.38 -7.02
CA ALA A 654 -6.82 18.77 -5.75
C ALA A 654 -6.23 17.55 -5.04
N MET A 655 -5.02 17.68 -4.48
CA MET A 655 -4.42 16.68 -3.61
C MET A 655 -4.92 16.84 -2.17
N MET A 656 -5.32 18.05 -1.82
CA MET A 656 -5.99 18.39 -0.58
C MET A 656 -7.13 19.36 -0.81
N ALA A 657 -8.18 19.18 -0.03
CA ALA A 657 -9.31 20.09 0.01
C ALA A 657 -9.66 20.44 1.46
N ARG A 658 -10.18 21.65 1.67
CA ARG A 658 -10.74 22.08 2.94
C ARG A 658 -12.18 22.52 2.78
N TRP A 659 -12.98 22.15 3.76
CA TRP A 659 -14.33 22.68 3.93
C TRP A 659 -14.33 23.79 4.95
N SER A 660 -14.96 24.92 4.60
CA SER A 660 -15.22 25.99 5.55
C SER A 660 -16.69 26.37 5.51
N THR A 661 -17.33 26.41 6.68
CA THR A 661 -18.72 26.90 6.83
C THR A 661 -18.83 28.37 6.44
N ALA A 662 -17.82 29.17 6.70
CA ALA A 662 -17.77 30.59 6.31
C ALA A 662 -17.70 30.78 4.79
N ALA A 663 -17.03 29.86 4.09
CA ALA A 663 -16.93 29.90 2.63
C ALA A 663 -18.11 29.17 1.95
N GLY A 664 -18.92 28.40 2.70
CA GLY A 664 -20.05 27.65 2.18
C GLY A 664 -19.70 26.55 1.17
N GLY A 665 -18.46 26.05 1.18
CA GLY A 665 -18.01 25.08 0.18
C GLY A 665 -16.62 24.53 0.38
N TRP A 666 -16.22 23.64 -0.54
CA TRP A 666 -14.89 23.08 -0.64
C TRP A 666 -13.97 24.02 -1.42
N SER A 667 -12.73 24.14 -0.97
CA SER A 667 -11.67 24.83 -1.69
C SER A 667 -10.42 23.94 -1.70
N ALA A 668 -9.65 23.97 -2.80
CA ALA A 668 -8.36 23.33 -2.84
C ALA A 668 -7.40 24.02 -1.85
N SER A 669 -6.77 23.24 -1.00
CA SER A 669 -5.71 23.72 -0.09
C SER A 669 -4.31 23.32 -0.59
N ALA A 670 -4.24 22.31 -1.48
CA ALA A 670 -3.00 21.98 -2.20
C ALA A 670 -3.30 21.23 -3.50
N THR A 671 -2.42 21.42 -4.47
CA THR A 671 -2.41 20.74 -5.78
C THR A 671 -1.14 19.90 -5.92
N SER A 672 -1.02 19.13 -6.99
CA SER A 672 0.20 18.37 -7.30
C SER A 672 1.46 19.25 -7.38
N SER A 673 1.33 20.48 -7.84
CA SER A 673 2.43 21.47 -7.88
C SER A 673 2.86 21.96 -6.50
N THR A 674 2.01 21.85 -5.48
CA THR A 674 2.30 22.32 -4.12
C THR A 674 2.76 21.23 -3.16
N LEU A 675 2.26 20.00 -3.30
CA LEU A 675 2.62 18.89 -2.40
C LEU A 675 3.39 17.75 -3.06
N GLY A 676 3.39 17.68 -4.38
CA GLY A 676 4.04 16.61 -5.13
C GLY A 676 3.22 15.31 -5.18
N ASP A 677 2.56 14.94 -4.09
CA ASP A 677 1.73 13.73 -3.96
C ASP A 677 0.56 13.95 -2.99
N ALA A 678 -0.47 13.12 -3.11
CA ALA A 678 -1.63 13.15 -2.22
C ALA A 678 -1.26 12.74 -0.79
N PRO A 679 -1.67 13.50 0.24
CA PRO A 679 -1.40 13.14 1.63
C PRO A 679 -2.11 11.86 2.03
N ARG A 680 -1.34 10.88 2.46
CA ARG A 680 -1.82 9.59 2.99
C ARG A 680 -2.24 9.67 4.43
N ALA A 681 -1.68 10.61 5.17
CA ALA A 681 -1.97 10.86 6.56
C ALA A 681 -2.06 12.35 6.84
N LEU A 682 -3.05 12.73 7.64
CA LEU A 682 -3.27 14.09 8.13
C LEU A 682 -3.39 14.06 9.65
N ALA A 683 -2.80 15.03 10.31
CA ALA A 683 -2.95 15.26 11.74
C ALA A 683 -3.02 16.77 12.00
N VAL A 684 -3.54 17.15 13.18
CA VAL A 684 -3.55 18.54 13.66
C VAL A 684 -2.63 18.62 14.87
N ASP A 685 -1.69 19.55 14.90
CA ASP A 685 -0.81 19.72 16.05
C ASP A 685 -1.51 20.46 17.21
N ALA A 686 -0.81 20.59 18.35
CA ALA A 686 -1.33 21.30 19.53
C ALA A 686 -1.68 22.77 19.24
N GLY A 687 -1.02 23.40 18.25
CA GLY A 687 -1.29 24.77 17.82
C GLY A 687 -2.50 24.87 16.88
N GLY A 688 -3.12 23.78 16.49
CA GLY A 688 -4.21 23.73 15.54
C GLY A 688 -3.78 23.75 14.07
N ALA A 689 -2.48 23.70 13.77
CA ALA A 689 -1.95 23.66 12.41
C ALA A 689 -1.99 22.25 11.84
N LEU A 690 -2.29 22.15 10.54
CA LEU A 690 -2.36 20.90 9.82
C LEU A 690 -0.96 20.37 9.51
N ILE A 691 -0.74 19.07 9.75
CA ILE A 691 0.45 18.33 9.33
C ILE A 691 0.00 17.31 8.29
N ALA A 692 0.72 17.27 7.16
CA ALA A 692 0.46 16.35 6.07
C ALA A 692 1.67 15.46 5.79
N GLY A 693 1.43 14.15 5.74
CA GLY A 693 2.38 13.13 5.35
C GLY A 693 2.14 12.67 3.91
N THR A 694 3.13 12.83 3.04
CA THR A 694 3.05 12.57 1.59
C THR A 694 4.04 11.49 1.14
N GLY A 695 3.97 11.09 -0.12
CA GLY A 695 4.95 10.21 -0.76
C GLY A 695 6.19 10.97 -1.21
N ILE A 696 6.01 11.90 -2.16
CA ILE A 696 7.07 12.81 -2.61
C ILE A 696 6.78 14.17 -1.99
N GLY A 697 7.52 14.53 -0.96
CA GLY A 697 7.29 15.80 -0.31
C GLY A 697 7.71 17.00 -1.16
N TRP A 698 7.04 18.11 -0.95
CA TRP A 698 7.39 19.40 -1.49
C TRP A 698 8.82 19.79 -1.04
N TYR A 699 9.64 20.23 -1.99
CA TYR A 699 11.07 20.48 -1.75
C TYR A 699 11.84 19.30 -1.10
N GLY A 700 11.45 18.06 -1.39
CA GLY A 700 12.16 16.88 -0.93
C GLY A 700 11.89 16.47 0.53
N SER A 701 10.82 16.97 1.17
CA SER A 701 10.37 16.50 2.49
C SER A 701 8.98 15.89 2.41
N PRO A 702 8.78 14.62 2.79
CA PRO A 702 7.48 13.96 2.79
C PRO A 702 6.59 14.37 3.97
N LEU A 703 7.11 15.19 4.90
CA LEU A 703 6.37 15.72 6.04
C LEU A 703 6.36 17.24 6.01
N VAL A 704 5.17 17.81 5.90
CA VAL A 704 4.96 19.26 5.81
C VAL A 704 3.91 19.73 6.80
N ARG A 705 4.00 20.98 7.20
CA ARG A 705 3.08 21.64 8.13
C ARG A 705 2.48 22.88 7.48
N GLU A 706 1.21 23.16 7.71
CA GLU A 706 0.58 24.40 7.28
C GLU A 706 1.21 25.60 8.01
N SER A 707 1.59 26.62 7.25
CA SER A 707 2.25 27.82 7.79
C SER A 707 1.77 29.07 7.09
N ALA A 708 1.28 30.03 7.87
CA ALA A 708 0.91 31.36 7.37
C ALA A 708 2.13 32.21 6.97
N LEU A 709 3.33 31.84 7.45
CA LEU A 709 4.57 32.58 7.22
C LEU A 709 5.23 32.26 5.88
N SER A 710 4.97 31.07 5.31
CA SER A 710 5.46 30.73 3.99
C SER A 710 4.55 31.30 2.91
N GLY A 711 5.10 31.97 1.90
CA GLY A 711 4.34 32.46 0.75
C GLY A 711 3.58 31.39 -0.05
N TYR A 712 3.75 30.12 0.34
CA TYR A 712 3.14 28.93 -0.27
C TYR A 712 2.14 28.22 0.65
N GLY A 713 1.94 28.69 1.88
CA GLY A 713 1.02 28.07 2.85
C GLY A 713 1.53 26.80 3.54
N TRP A 714 2.75 26.31 3.19
CA TRP A 714 3.34 25.08 3.72
C TRP A 714 4.82 25.26 4.04
N GLU A 715 5.28 24.59 5.10
CA GLU A 715 6.68 24.54 5.50
C GLU A 715 7.12 23.10 5.78
N ARG A 716 8.41 22.83 5.68
CA ARG A 716 8.98 21.55 6.06
C ARG A 716 8.91 21.37 7.56
N VAL A 717 8.62 20.14 7.99
CA VAL A 717 8.77 19.77 9.40
C VAL A 717 10.23 19.42 9.69
N GLY A 718 10.85 20.17 10.61
CA GLY A 718 12.26 20.01 10.96
C GLY A 718 13.21 20.23 9.76
N SER A 719 14.31 19.50 9.71
CA SER A 719 15.28 19.51 8.59
C SER A 719 14.82 18.74 7.36
N GLY A 720 13.58 18.24 7.36
CA GLY A 720 13.05 17.31 6.36
C GLY A 720 13.44 15.85 6.64
N LEU A 721 12.60 14.94 6.23
CA LEU A 721 12.84 13.49 6.37
C LEU A 721 13.44 12.94 5.09
N THR A 722 14.44 12.09 5.23
CA THR A 722 15.17 11.50 4.10
C THR A 722 15.31 9.97 4.29
N LEU A 723 15.53 9.28 3.21
CA LEU A 723 15.85 7.86 3.19
C LEU A 723 17.12 7.69 2.33
N SER A 724 18.15 7.05 2.87
CA SER A 724 19.41 6.87 2.17
C SER A 724 19.18 6.21 0.80
N ARG A 725 19.62 6.87 -0.27
CA ARG A 725 19.51 6.45 -1.67
C ARG A 725 18.09 6.28 -2.21
N ARG A 726 17.03 6.78 -1.50
CA ARG A 726 15.63 6.63 -1.93
C ARG A 726 14.79 7.82 -1.47
N THR A 727 13.62 7.98 -2.05
CA THR A 727 12.64 8.96 -1.58
C THR A 727 11.99 8.48 -0.29
N ALA A 728 11.98 9.33 0.73
CA ALA A 728 11.25 9.07 1.96
C ALA A 728 9.76 9.34 1.76
N TRP A 729 8.90 8.61 2.49
CA TRP A 729 7.46 8.87 2.52
C TRP A 729 6.87 8.62 3.90
N ILE A 730 5.70 9.20 4.15
CA ILE A 730 4.94 9.03 5.38
C ILE A 730 3.71 8.17 5.10
N SER A 731 3.55 7.11 5.86
CA SER A 731 2.38 6.20 5.78
C SER A 731 1.32 6.53 6.82
N THR A 732 1.71 7.03 8.00
CA THR A 732 0.79 7.23 9.12
C THR A 732 1.25 8.35 10.04
N LEU A 733 0.27 9.07 10.60
CA LEU A 733 0.45 10.10 11.63
C LEU A 733 -0.51 9.82 12.78
N ALA A 734 -0.05 10.00 14.02
CA ALA A 734 -0.89 9.85 15.20
C ALA A 734 -0.66 10.99 16.19
N GLN A 735 -1.69 11.79 16.44
CA GLN A 735 -1.65 12.86 17.44
C GLN A 735 -1.74 12.28 18.84
N GLY A 736 -0.82 12.68 19.72
CA GLY A 736 -0.84 12.36 21.12
C GLY A 736 -1.72 13.31 21.95
N PRO A 737 -2.08 12.91 23.18
CA PRO A 737 -2.87 13.75 24.09
C PRO A 737 -2.08 15.00 24.54
N ASP A 738 -0.77 14.99 24.43
CA ASP A 738 0.13 16.10 24.72
C ASP A 738 0.37 17.03 23.50
N GLY A 739 -0.31 16.76 22.38
CA GLY A 739 -0.22 17.54 21.16
C GLY A 739 0.99 17.23 20.27
N ARG A 740 1.86 16.32 20.71
CA ARG A 740 2.92 15.78 19.84
C ARG A 740 2.32 14.85 18.80
N VAL A 741 3.02 14.67 17.69
CA VAL A 741 2.58 13.83 16.59
C VAL A 741 3.61 12.74 16.34
N ALA A 742 3.20 11.48 16.50
CA ALA A 742 3.99 10.35 16.05
C ALA A 742 3.92 10.23 14.52
N VAL A 743 5.08 10.10 13.90
CA VAL A 743 5.30 10.10 12.46
C VAL A 743 5.86 8.75 12.06
N GLY A 744 5.19 8.05 11.16
CA GLY A 744 5.63 6.75 10.66
C GLY A 744 5.66 6.69 9.15
N GLY A 745 6.66 5.99 8.62
CA GLY A 745 6.85 5.86 7.18
C GLY A 745 8.18 5.22 6.85
N ALA A 746 8.60 5.33 5.62
CA ALA A 746 9.93 4.92 5.20
C ALA A 746 10.86 6.12 5.16
N PHE A 747 11.68 6.25 6.18
CA PHE A 747 12.74 7.26 6.31
C PHE A 747 13.81 6.78 7.30
N ASN A 748 15.02 7.31 7.18
CA ASN A 748 16.10 6.92 8.08
C ASN A 748 16.93 8.11 8.61
N ALA A 749 16.63 9.32 8.19
CA ALA A 749 17.31 10.52 8.70
C ALA A 749 16.44 11.77 8.64
N SER A 750 16.77 12.77 9.47
CA SER A 750 16.35 14.17 9.35
C SER A 750 17.57 15.06 9.60
N GLY A 751 18.08 15.69 8.55
CA GLY A 751 19.38 16.37 8.61
C GLY A 751 20.50 15.40 9.01
N SER A 752 21.23 15.69 10.07
CA SER A 752 22.28 14.81 10.63
C SER A 752 21.74 13.76 11.61
N MET A 753 20.45 13.80 11.97
CA MET A 753 19.84 12.88 12.92
C MET A 753 19.52 11.56 12.23
N SER A 754 20.04 10.45 12.77
CA SER A 754 19.64 9.11 12.34
C SER A 754 18.26 8.77 12.91
N LEU A 755 17.35 8.33 12.05
CA LEU A 755 15.99 7.89 12.37
C LEU A 755 15.77 6.55 11.69
N GLN A 756 14.74 5.80 12.11
CA GLN A 756 14.39 4.53 11.46
C GLN A 756 12.88 4.33 11.48
N ASN A 757 12.23 4.69 10.38
CA ASN A 757 10.81 4.45 10.12
C ASN A 757 9.82 5.09 11.11
N VAL A 758 10.27 5.74 12.18
CA VAL A 758 9.43 6.40 13.17
C VAL A 758 10.14 7.59 13.81
N ALA A 759 9.39 8.65 14.08
CA ALA A 759 9.85 9.85 14.81
C ALA A 759 8.67 10.47 15.56
N ILE A 760 8.97 11.37 16.50
CA ILE A 760 7.99 12.25 17.16
C ILE A 760 8.24 13.68 16.71
N TRP A 761 7.23 14.33 16.21
CA TRP A 761 7.19 15.77 16.01
C TRP A 761 6.69 16.46 17.28
N ASP A 762 7.46 17.41 17.79
CA ASP A 762 7.08 18.24 18.92
C ASP A 762 6.87 19.69 18.43
N PRO A 763 5.62 20.17 18.40
CA PRO A 763 5.32 21.51 17.92
C PRO A 763 5.84 22.62 18.84
N ALA A 764 6.12 22.32 20.12
CA ALA A 764 6.61 23.33 21.09
C ALA A 764 8.06 23.74 20.80
N ASN A 765 8.89 22.83 20.34
CA ASN A 765 10.29 23.10 19.97
C ASN A 765 10.54 23.02 18.46
N GLN A 766 9.49 22.76 17.65
CA GLN A 766 9.54 22.58 16.20
C GLN A 766 10.61 21.57 15.75
N GLY A 767 10.76 20.50 16.54
CA GLY A 767 11.79 19.48 16.38
C GLY A 767 11.22 18.09 16.13
N LEU A 768 11.96 17.29 15.34
CA LEU A 768 11.77 15.85 15.24
C LEU A 768 12.70 15.16 16.25
N THR A 769 12.19 14.09 16.90
CA THR A 769 12.97 13.28 17.83
C THR A 769 12.83 11.82 17.44
N GLY A 770 13.95 11.08 17.39
CA GLY A 770 13.94 9.64 17.16
C GLY A 770 13.48 8.85 18.39
N LEU A 771 12.94 7.67 18.17
CA LEU A 771 12.56 6.72 19.22
C LEU A 771 13.54 5.55 19.24
N GLY A 772 14.66 5.70 19.96
CA GLY A 772 15.74 4.73 20.08
C GLY A 772 16.35 4.37 18.73
N SER A 773 16.50 3.09 18.45
CA SER A 773 16.94 2.59 17.11
C SER A 773 15.85 2.65 16.03
N GLY A 774 14.62 3.05 16.39
CA GLY A 774 13.48 3.10 15.48
C GLY A 774 12.78 1.76 15.29
N LEU A 775 12.06 1.62 14.18
CA LEU A 775 11.33 0.41 13.80
C LEU A 775 12.03 -0.35 12.68
N PRO A 776 12.04 -1.70 12.72
CA PRO A 776 12.72 -2.53 11.70
C PRO A 776 12.02 -2.52 10.33
N ALA A 777 10.79 -2.02 10.26
CA ALA A 777 10.03 -1.86 9.03
C ALA A 777 9.10 -0.65 9.11
N GLU A 778 8.60 -0.21 7.98
CA GLU A 778 7.56 0.82 7.88
C GLU A 778 6.32 0.40 8.68
N PRO A 779 5.78 1.26 9.56
CA PRO A 779 4.57 0.95 10.30
C PRO A 779 3.32 1.01 9.42
N ASP A 780 2.43 0.03 9.59
CA ASP A 780 1.11 -0.04 8.97
C ASP A 780 0.13 0.93 9.64
N ALA A 781 0.27 1.12 10.95
CA ALA A 781 -0.48 2.10 11.73
C ALA A 781 0.33 2.57 12.95
N LEU A 782 0.05 3.78 13.39
CA LEU A 782 0.52 4.35 14.64
C LEU A 782 -0.64 4.79 15.53
N ALA A 783 -0.42 4.77 16.84
CA ALA A 783 -1.23 5.48 17.83
C ALA A 783 -0.32 6.06 18.91
N SER A 784 -0.77 7.13 19.53
CA SER A 784 -0.14 7.74 20.69
C SER A 784 -1.15 7.87 21.82
N SER A 785 -0.69 7.75 23.06
CA SER A 785 -1.53 7.79 24.26
C SER A 785 -0.81 8.42 25.45
N ALA A 786 -1.50 8.49 26.58
CA ALA A 786 -0.90 8.95 27.83
C ALA A 786 0.19 8.00 28.38
N HIS A 787 0.20 6.72 27.96
CA HIS A 787 1.12 5.70 28.46
C HIS A 787 2.25 5.38 27.48
N SER A 788 2.12 5.73 26.19
CA SER A 788 3.14 5.51 25.18
C SER A 788 3.14 6.62 24.15
N LEU A 789 4.33 7.13 23.83
CA LEU A 789 4.52 8.11 22.76
C LEU A 789 4.15 7.52 21.39
N ALA A 790 4.37 6.22 21.21
CA ALA A 790 4.00 5.53 19.98
C ALA A 790 3.70 4.05 20.24
N TYR A 791 2.54 3.60 19.80
CA TYR A 791 2.26 2.22 19.45
C TYR A 791 2.37 2.05 17.95
N ALA A 792 2.88 0.93 17.48
CA ALA A 792 3.00 0.65 16.07
C ALA A 792 2.52 -0.76 15.74
N THR A 793 1.89 -0.90 14.57
CA THR A 793 1.74 -2.19 13.91
C THR A 793 2.58 -2.19 12.64
N LEU A 794 3.30 -3.27 12.38
CA LEU A 794 4.13 -3.43 11.20
C LEU A 794 4.18 -4.88 10.77
N ARG A 795 4.60 -5.12 9.53
CA ARG A 795 4.77 -6.45 8.99
C ARG A 795 6.24 -6.72 8.67
N LEU A 796 6.87 -7.61 9.42
CA LEU A 796 8.19 -8.12 9.10
C LEU A 796 8.07 -9.18 8.00
N ARG A 797 8.93 -9.12 6.99
CA ARG A 797 8.99 -10.13 5.94
C ARG A 797 9.77 -11.33 6.47
N SER A 798 9.30 -12.54 6.17
CA SER A 798 10.11 -13.74 6.38
C SER A 798 11.29 -13.72 5.42
N THR A 799 12.49 -14.00 5.93
CA THR A 799 13.69 -14.22 5.12
C THR A 799 13.80 -15.66 4.63
N ALA A 800 12.95 -16.56 5.15
CA ALA A 800 12.92 -17.95 4.71
C ALA A 800 12.10 -18.10 3.41
N PRO A 801 12.57 -18.92 2.44
CA PRO A 801 11.79 -19.24 1.24
C PRO A 801 10.43 -19.84 1.60
N GLY A 802 9.35 -19.24 1.10
CA GLY A 802 7.97 -19.65 1.40
C GLY A 802 7.43 -19.24 2.78
N GLY A 803 8.21 -18.52 3.57
CA GLY A 803 7.78 -18.02 4.87
C GLY A 803 6.76 -16.87 4.75
N THR A 804 5.67 -16.95 5.49
CA THR A 804 4.70 -15.85 5.63
C THR A 804 5.30 -14.75 6.50
N GLY A 805 5.15 -13.47 6.08
CA GLY A 805 5.59 -12.34 6.90
C GLY A 805 4.86 -12.30 8.24
N ARG A 806 5.57 -11.88 9.30
CA ARG A 806 5.04 -11.77 10.66
C ARG A 806 4.42 -10.41 10.89
N THR A 807 3.19 -10.36 11.43
CA THR A 807 2.59 -9.13 11.94
C THR A 807 3.14 -8.84 13.33
N CYS A 808 3.65 -7.63 13.53
CA CYS A 808 4.14 -7.13 14.80
C CYS A 808 3.20 -6.07 15.37
N VAL A 809 3.05 -6.09 16.70
CA VAL A 809 2.47 -5.01 17.50
C VAL A 809 3.50 -4.61 18.53
N THR A 810 3.89 -3.34 18.58
CA THR A 810 4.95 -2.87 19.45
C THR A 810 4.60 -1.52 20.07
N ALA A 811 5.23 -1.18 21.19
CA ALA A 811 5.06 0.10 21.88
C ALA A 811 6.40 0.67 22.31
N TRP A 812 6.55 1.98 22.21
CA TRP A 812 7.67 2.71 22.79
C TRP A 812 7.39 3.06 24.23
N GLY A 813 8.18 2.54 25.15
CA GLY A 813 7.98 2.76 26.59
C GLY A 813 9.02 2.08 27.46
N VAL A 814 8.80 2.10 28.76
CA VAL A 814 9.62 1.35 29.70
C VAL A 814 9.37 -0.14 29.55
N PRO A 815 10.38 -1.01 29.74
CA PRO A 815 10.21 -2.46 29.67
C PRO A 815 9.27 -2.98 30.78
N ALA A 816 8.79 -4.21 30.62
CA ALA A 816 8.03 -4.88 31.68
C ALA A 816 8.82 -4.91 32.98
N PRO A 817 8.16 -4.85 34.17
CA PRO A 817 8.85 -4.90 35.44
C PRO A 817 9.54 -6.26 35.63
N VAL A 818 10.55 -6.31 36.49
CA VAL A 818 11.14 -7.57 36.92
C VAL A 818 10.15 -8.37 37.79
N ALA A 819 10.37 -9.69 37.89
CA ALA A 819 9.55 -10.53 38.74
C ALA A 819 9.54 -10.00 40.18
N PRO A 820 8.36 -9.88 40.83
CA PRO A 820 8.28 -9.46 42.23
C PRO A 820 8.93 -10.48 43.15
N ALA A 821 9.41 -9.99 44.28
CA ALA A 821 9.81 -10.90 45.38
C ALA A 821 8.63 -11.78 45.83
N THR A 822 8.94 -12.87 46.47
CA THR A 822 7.97 -13.85 47.03
C THR A 822 7.03 -13.15 47.99
N PRO A 823 5.69 -13.16 47.76
CA PRO A 823 4.74 -12.50 48.63
C PRO A 823 4.53 -13.22 49.96
N THR A 824 4.10 -12.48 50.98
CA THR A 824 3.60 -13.05 52.25
C THR A 824 2.08 -13.22 52.17
N LEU A 825 1.55 -14.31 52.76
CA LEU A 825 0.14 -14.67 52.64
C LEU A 825 -0.50 -14.81 54.03
N THR A 826 -1.71 -14.30 54.17
CA THR A 826 -2.55 -14.54 55.36
C THR A 826 -3.91 -15.03 54.90
N ALA A 827 -4.32 -16.24 55.35
CA ALA A 827 -5.58 -16.84 54.91
C ALA A 827 -6.68 -16.74 55.96
N THR A 828 -7.91 -16.48 55.51
CA THR A 828 -9.16 -16.65 56.22
C THR A 828 -9.89 -17.91 55.71
N ARG A 829 -11.17 -18.08 56.06
CA ARG A 829 -12.01 -19.17 55.56
C ARG A 829 -12.29 -19.04 54.04
N SER A 830 -12.45 -17.82 53.52
CA SER A 830 -12.88 -17.58 52.13
C SER A 830 -12.01 -16.56 51.37
N SER A 831 -10.87 -16.15 51.96
CA SER A 831 -9.96 -15.21 51.34
C SER A 831 -8.51 -15.42 51.68
N ILE A 832 -7.60 -14.91 50.82
CA ILE A 832 -6.17 -14.83 51.07
C ILE A 832 -5.71 -13.39 50.86
N THR A 833 -5.19 -12.74 51.92
CA THR A 833 -4.51 -11.45 51.79
C THR A 833 -3.08 -11.72 51.35
N VAL A 834 -2.70 -11.06 50.25
CA VAL A 834 -1.36 -11.13 49.65
C VAL A 834 -0.66 -9.80 49.90
N ARG A 835 0.55 -9.82 50.47
CA ARG A 835 1.38 -8.64 50.74
C ARG A 835 2.74 -8.83 50.10
N TRP A 836 3.33 -7.77 49.58
CA TRP A 836 4.64 -7.81 48.93
C TRP A 836 5.43 -6.55 49.18
N ALA A 837 6.74 -6.58 48.88
CA ALA A 837 7.61 -5.42 48.90
C ALA A 837 7.55 -4.66 47.56
N ALA A 838 7.84 -3.36 47.58
CA ALA A 838 8.07 -2.61 46.38
C ALA A 838 9.21 -3.21 45.55
N ALA A 839 9.14 -3.08 44.22
CA ALA A 839 10.23 -3.51 43.34
C ALA A 839 11.52 -2.70 43.68
N SER A 840 12.61 -3.38 43.85
CA SER A 840 13.92 -2.77 44.16
C SER A 840 14.76 -2.50 42.92
N SER A 841 14.34 -2.97 41.75
CA SER A 841 15.03 -2.80 40.47
C SER A 841 14.05 -2.91 39.30
N GLY A 842 14.46 -2.48 38.11
CA GLY A 842 13.64 -2.50 36.90
C GLY A 842 12.66 -1.36 36.82
N SER A 843 11.66 -1.48 35.89
CA SER A 843 10.63 -0.45 35.68
C SER A 843 9.69 -0.33 36.86
N THR A 844 9.29 0.88 37.20
CA THR A 844 8.29 1.13 38.26
C THR A 844 6.94 0.56 37.81
N PRO A 845 6.37 -0.42 38.59
CA PRO A 845 5.08 -0.98 38.26
C PRO A 845 3.95 0.05 38.32
N THR A 846 2.99 -0.05 37.40
CA THR A 846 1.71 0.67 37.49
C THR A 846 0.70 -0.11 38.37
N GLY A 847 0.99 -1.40 38.66
CA GLY A 847 0.17 -2.21 39.52
C GLY A 847 0.65 -3.68 39.62
N TRP A 848 -0.11 -4.47 40.33
CA TRP A 848 0.17 -5.90 40.59
C TRP A 848 -1.08 -6.75 40.45
N VAL A 849 -0.88 -8.00 40.05
CA VAL A 849 -1.90 -9.06 40.02
C VAL A 849 -1.43 -10.25 40.80
N ALA A 850 -2.18 -10.65 41.85
CA ALA A 850 -1.98 -11.91 42.53
C ALA A 850 -3.06 -12.91 42.11
N GLU A 851 -2.64 -14.17 41.89
CA GLU A 851 -3.53 -15.25 41.49
C GLU A 851 -3.39 -16.44 42.44
N ALA A 852 -4.52 -17.05 42.82
CA ALA A 852 -4.61 -18.26 43.59
C ALA A 852 -5.18 -19.39 42.73
N ARG A 853 -4.47 -20.53 42.69
CA ARG A 853 -4.83 -21.74 41.92
C ARG A 853 -4.88 -22.96 42.85
N ALA A 854 -5.92 -23.76 42.70
CA ALA A 854 -6.02 -25.09 43.32
C ALA A 854 -6.59 -26.07 42.29
N SER A 855 -6.20 -27.36 42.42
CA SER A 855 -6.69 -28.41 41.52
C SER A 855 -8.20 -28.57 41.66
N GLY A 856 -8.93 -28.58 40.53
CA GLY A 856 -10.39 -28.69 40.52
C GLY A 856 -11.15 -27.40 40.85
N HIS A 857 -10.47 -26.27 41.08
CA HIS A 857 -11.08 -25.00 41.44
C HIS A 857 -10.75 -23.91 40.41
N ALA A 858 -11.65 -22.95 40.22
CA ALA A 858 -11.42 -21.79 39.35
C ALA A 858 -10.29 -20.90 39.88
N THR A 859 -9.39 -20.44 39.02
CA THR A 859 -8.38 -19.46 39.41
C THR A 859 -9.07 -18.17 39.87
N ARG A 860 -8.65 -17.65 41.02
CA ARG A 860 -9.11 -16.36 41.56
C ARG A 860 -7.97 -15.39 41.63
N THR A 861 -8.27 -14.11 41.41
CA THR A 861 -7.28 -13.05 41.34
C THR A 861 -7.68 -11.83 42.19
N CYS A 862 -6.70 -11.06 42.61
CA CYS A 862 -6.88 -9.67 43.04
C CYS A 862 -5.91 -8.76 42.31
N VAL A 863 -6.29 -7.50 42.14
CA VAL A 863 -5.49 -6.47 41.46
C VAL A 863 -5.28 -5.32 42.43
N ALA A 864 -4.05 -4.80 42.49
CA ALA A 864 -3.71 -3.60 43.22
C ALA A 864 -3.03 -2.60 42.26
N ALA A 865 -3.51 -1.36 42.25
CA ALA A 865 -2.81 -0.26 41.57
C ALA A 865 -1.66 0.26 42.47
N ALA A 866 -0.60 0.74 41.85
CA ALA A 866 0.46 1.42 42.61
C ALA A 866 -0.13 2.70 43.27
N PRO A 867 0.32 3.05 44.50
CA PRO A 867 1.43 2.46 45.27
C PRO A 867 1.03 1.32 46.21
N LEU A 868 -0.17 0.75 46.08
CA LEU A 868 -0.62 -0.29 47.02
C LEU A 868 0.24 -1.56 46.94
N LEU A 869 0.64 -2.11 48.05
CA LEU A 869 1.50 -3.30 48.20
C LEU A 869 0.74 -4.48 48.85
N THR A 870 -0.58 -4.48 48.76
CA THR A 870 -1.45 -5.55 49.29
C THR A 870 -2.73 -5.66 48.51
N CYS A 871 -3.28 -6.87 48.40
CA CYS A 871 -4.65 -7.10 47.94
C CYS A 871 -5.22 -8.39 48.54
N ALA A 872 -6.54 -8.55 48.51
CA ALA A 872 -7.22 -9.74 49.01
C ALA A 872 -7.89 -10.52 47.88
N ILE A 873 -7.53 -11.79 47.74
CA ILE A 873 -8.19 -12.73 46.82
C ILE A 873 -9.36 -13.34 47.59
N SER A 874 -10.60 -13.05 47.15
CA SER A 874 -11.84 -13.49 47.78
C SER A 874 -12.54 -14.60 46.99
N GLY A 875 -13.57 -15.20 47.58
CA GLY A 875 -14.37 -16.27 46.96
C GLY A 875 -13.62 -17.57 46.82
N LEU A 876 -12.79 -17.87 47.78
CA LEU A 876 -12.04 -19.12 47.91
C LEU A 876 -12.79 -20.14 48.76
N ASP A 877 -12.58 -21.40 48.49
CA ASP A 877 -13.19 -22.49 49.25
C ASP A 877 -12.43 -22.73 50.55
N ALA A 878 -13.18 -23.05 51.61
CA ALA A 878 -12.62 -23.33 52.94
C ALA A 878 -11.78 -24.61 52.94
N ALA A 879 -10.82 -24.72 53.85
CA ALA A 879 -9.94 -25.86 54.01
C ALA A 879 -9.20 -26.31 52.72
N THR A 880 -9.07 -25.42 51.75
CA THR A 880 -8.50 -25.72 50.41
C THR A 880 -7.08 -25.15 50.30
N LYS A 881 -6.17 -25.97 49.74
CA LYS A 881 -4.75 -25.60 49.54
C LYS A 881 -4.57 -24.90 48.21
N TYR A 882 -4.27 -23.60 48.27
CA TYR A 882 -3.99 -22.77 47.10
C TYR A 882 -2.50 -22.54 46.89
N SER A 883 -2.09 -22.48 45.60
CA SER A 883 -0.79 -21.98 45.17
C SER A 883 -0.98 -20.55 44.73
N VAL A 884 -0.33 -19.59 45.38
CA VAL A 884 -0.45 -18.15 45.08
C VAL A 884 0.82 -17.65 44.43
N ARG A 885 0.69 -16.89 43.33
CA ARG A 885 1.76 -16.20 42.60
C ARG A 885 1.41 -14.73 42.46
N LEU A 886 2.43 -13.89 42.38
CA LEU A 886 2.32 -12.45 42.18
C LEU A 886 3.09 -12.05 40.91
N ARG A 887 2.57 -11.10 40.19
CA ARG A 887 3.30 -10.39 39.13
C ARG A 887 3.03 -8.90 39.16
N ALA A 888 4.01 -8.10 38.81
CA ALA A 888 3.87 -6.70 38.56
C ALA A 888 3.45 -6.47 37.10
N TYR A 889 2.91 -5.29 36.75
CA TYR A 889 2.71 -4.89 35.38
C TYR A 889 2.98 -3.39 35.20
N THR A 890 3.39 -3.04 33.98
CA THR A 890 3.42 -1.64 33.48
C THR A 890 2.56 -1.52 32.24
N VAL A 891 2.03 -0.33 32.01
CA VAL A 891 1.43 0.03 30.73
C VAL A 891 2.46 0.85 29.97
N PRO A 892 2.77 0.55 28.71
CA PRO A 892 2.17 -0.48 27.83
C PRO A 892 2.84 -1.84 27.85
N ALA A 893 4.03 -1.98 28.48
CA ALA A 893 4.88 -3.16 28.31
C ALA A 893 4.24 -4.48 28.82
N GLY A 894 3.34 -4.43 29.80
CA GLY A 894 2.64 -5.59 30.29
C GLY A 894 3.21 -6.19 31.57
N PRO A 895 2.95 -7.49 31.85
CA PRO A 895 3.28 -8.10 33.09
C PRO A 895 4.74 -8.58 33.18
N SER A 896 5.27 -8.59 34.38
CA SER A 896 6.51 -9.27 34.71
C SER A 896 6.34 -10.80 34.65
N PRO A 897 7.43 -11.57 34.70
CA PRO A 897 7.37 -12.97 35.17
C PRO A 897 6.73 -13.05 36.55
N HIS A 898 6.16 -14.20 36.87
CA HIS A 898 5.59 -14.44 38.20
C HIS A 898 6.67 -14.55 39.26
N SER A 899 6.34 -14.15 40.48
CA SER A 899 7.10 -14.53 41.66
C SER A 899 7.15 -16.05 41.85
N ALA A 900 8.02 -16.53 42.72
CA ALA A 900 7.93 -17.90 43.23
C ALA A 900 6.53 -18.18 43.84
N ALA A 901 6.04 -19.38 43.64
CA ALA A 901 4.73 -19.80 44.15
C ALA A 901 4.76 -20.06 45.67
N VAL A 902 3.81 -19.44 46.37
CA VAL A 902 3.62 -19.69 47.81
C VAL A 902 2.34 -20.51 48.03
N LYS A 903 2.44 -21.59 48.82
CA LYS A 903 1.30 -22.44 49.13
C LYS A 903 0.71 -22.02 50.46
N VAL A 904 -0.62 -21.92 50.55
CA VAL A 904 -1.38 -21.58 51.75
C VAL A 904 -2.70 -22.34 51.76
N THR A 905 -3.18 -22.75 52.93
CA THR A 905 -4.49 -23.40 53.09
C THR A 905 -5.46 -22.43 53.75
N THR A 906 -6.66 -22.25 53.17
CA THR A 906 -7.76 -21.46 53.77
C THR A 906 -8.21 -22.12 55.07
N LYS A 907 -8.66 -21.29 56.02
CA LYS A 907 -9.13 -21.82 57.31
C LYS A 907 -10.42 -22.65 57.10
N ARG A 908 -10.64 -23.59 58.05
CA ARG A 908 -11.89 -24.38 58.05
C ARG A 908 -13.13 -23.56 58.34
#